data_097e14fa8c199f94be63afa71f984559
#
_entry.id   097e14fa8c199f94be63afa71f984559
#
_cell.length_a   1.000
_cell.length_b   1.000
_cell.length_c   1.000
_cell.angle_alpha   90.00
_cell.angle_beta   90.00
_cell.angle_gamma   90.00
#
_symmetry.space_group_name_H-M   'P 1'
#
loop_
_entity.id
_entity.type
_entity.pdbx_description
1 polymer ?
#
loop_
_entity_poly.entity_id
_entity_poly.type
_entity_poly.pdbx_seq_one_letter_code
_entity_poly.pdbx_strand_id
1 'polypeptide(L)'
;MLKTFVKKGSYHDSVALMLLTNCIQAIDGVQKASIMMGTPANKDIFMQSGLQTPELMQASANDMVIVAELRDEALMDVILKKTDEFFQQESRTKTASAEYPEASDWETALELLPEANLAVISVAGAYAAAEADRALDNDMNVFMFSDNVTIEDEARLKRKAHEKGLAVMGPDCGTGILCGVPIAFTNCVRPGAIGIVGASGTGIQELTTIIDRLGEGVTNAIGTGGRDLAAEVGGITTLDMIDVMEQDESVKVMIVLSKPPAPQIREKVYDRLRGCKKPVVTLFLGEKPAYHEENFYHAYTLDEAARLAVSLARREAVPDGCTQTQRSPFAPEEHRSIKAYYSGGTLASEAATLMKDALGFSDRFTKKEGFMLHRDGHIVVDLGDDVYTVGRPHPMIDPAKRIECMQEAVEDPSTGVILFDVMLGYGSHADMAGALLPAIHALQQRAEAESRTLYFVATVCGTRTDIQEYDAAVQKLQSAGVVVCETNKLAVMQALALIGHPLHEQPKPVHKKETSEEVCAAASEKLMALLRRKPDIVNIGLKSFAEVARSFGCRTVQFNWAPPAGGDAEMIRILTFLREYGDHAVDEANAEVLSKIIASQPVIRDVVPAMQVIPALAEGKTLLHAGPPMTYEQMCDPIRGSCVGAALFEGWAQTEEEARALLASGQIRLIPCHHVQAVGPMGGITSAHMPVFVVEETTEGNRAYCTMNEGIGKVLRFGAYSEEVVNRLKWMRDVLGPALGAAIRQMPDGLPVNAILAKAIAMGDEFHQRNIAASLVFLKEVAPQIVRLPLPEQDCGEVIRFLADTDQFFLNVMMATGKAVMDAARTVQEGTVVTAMCRNGHSFGIRISGMGDTWFTGPVNTPDGLYFAGYDLSLIHISEP
;
A
#
# COMPACT_ATOMS: atom_id res chain seq x y z
N MET A 1 4.57 10.13 32.58
CA MET A 1 5.89 9.69 32.07
C MET A 1 5.78 9.37 30.60
N LEU A 2 6.81 9.76 29.80
CA LEU A 2 6.83 9.48 28.37
C LEU A 2 7.40 8.08 28.11
N LYS A 3 6.70 7.27 27.32
CA LYS A 3 7.08 5.90 26.92
C LYS A 3 6.96 5.73 25.43
N THR A 4 7.87 4.96 24.86
CA THR A 4 7.90 4.65 23.43
C THR A 4 7.93 3.15 23.22
N PHE A 5 7.15 2.68 22.27
CA PHE A 5 7.22 1.33 21.75
C PHE A 5 7.42 1.39 20.22
N VAL A 6 8.36 0.61 19.71
CA VAL A 6 8.67 0.51 18.30
C VAL A 6 8.38 -0.90 17.82
N LYS A 7 7.37 -1.05 16.97
CA LYS A 7 7.05 -2.32 16.28
C LYS A 7 7.80 -2.33 14.97
N LYS A 8 8.90 -3.06 14.92
CA LYS A 8 9.80 -3.10 13.75
C LYS A 8 9.15 -3.77 12.55
N GLY A 9 9.38 -3.20 11.35
CA GLY A 9 8.92 -3.76 10.09
C GLY A 9 7.39 -3.88 9.97
N SER A 10 6.63 -3.07 10.72
CA SER A 10 5.16 -3.09 10.76
C SER A 10 4.63 -1.84 10.09
N TYR A 11 4.51 -1.87 8.76
CA TYR A 11 3.95 -0.76 7.99
C TYR A 11 2.41 -0.77 8.08
N HIS A 12 1.85 0.40 8.35
CA HIS A 12 0.41 0.66 8.35
C HIS A 12 0.14 2.02 7.72
N ASP A 13 -1.02 2.17 7.10
CA ASP A 13 -1.42 3.46 6.53
C ASP A 13 -1.70 4.51 7.62
N SER A 14 -1.56 5.77 7.24
CA SER A 14 -1.68 6.90 8.18
C SER A 14 -3.07 7.02 8.79
N VAL A 15 -4.14 6.66 8.06
CA VAL A 15 -5.52 6.77 8.56
C VAL A 15 -5.78 5.71 9.63
N ALA A 16 -5.35 4.46 9.42
CA ALA A 16 -5.44 3.39 10.41
C ALA A 16 -4.68 3.77 11.71
N LEU A 17 -3.45 4.32 11.57
CA LEU A 17 -2.65 4.75 12.72
C LEU A 17 -3.27 5.95 13.46
N MET A 18 -3.90 6.87 12.75
CA MET A 18 -4.63 7.99 13.35
C MET A 18 -5.87 7.52 14.11
N LEU A 19 -6.65 6.59 13.55
CA LEU A 19 -7.81 5.99 14.24
C LEU A 19 -7.38 5.22 15.48
N LEU A 20 -6.28 4.47 15.40
CA LEU A 20 -5.69 3.80 16.54
C LEU A 20 -5.22 4.81 17.60
N THR A 21 -4.61 5.92 17.21
CA THR A 21 -4.20 7.00 18.12
C THR A 21 -5.39 7.50 18.94
N ASN A 22 -6.54 7.75 18.30
CA ASN A 22 -7.75 8.18 19.00
C ASN A 22 -8.27 7.12 19.98
N CYS A 23 -8.25 5.85 19.59
CA CYS A 23 -8.62 4.74 20.49
C CYS A 23 -7.70 4.65 21.73
N ILE A 24 -6.43 4.94 21.56
CA ILE A 24 -5.45 4.90 22.65
C ILE A 24 -5.57 6.15 23.55
N GLN A 25 -5.79 7.32 22.98
CA GLN A 25 -6.00 8.55 23.75
C GLN A 25 -7.27 8.52 24.63
N ALA A 26 -8.27 7.73 24.24
CA ALA A 26 -9.50 7.54 25.02
C ALA A 26 -9.31 6.64 26.28
N ILE A 27 -8.13 6.04 26.47
CA ILE A 27 -7.83 5.21 27.65
C ILE A 27 -7.57 6.10 28.86
N ASP A 28 -8.30 5.85 29.97
CA ASP A 28 -8.10 6.61 31.22
C ASP A 28 -6.65 6.45 31.73
N GLY A 29 -5.99 7.59 31.98
CA GLY A 29 -4.59 7.62 32.40
C GLY A 29 -3.59 7.87 31.27
N VAL A 30 -4.00 7.86 30.00
CA VAL A 30 -3.22 8.36 28.87
C VAL A 30 -3.42 9.87 28.77
N GLN A 31 -2.35 10.64 28.96
CA GLN A 31 -2.41 12.11 28.90
C GLN A 31 -2.26 12.61 27.47
N LYS A 32 -1.37 11.95 26.70
CA LYS A 32 -1.11 12.24 25.29
C LYS A 32 -0.59 10.98 24.63
N ALA A 33 -1.00 10.68 23.41
CA ALA A 33 -0.42 9.61 22.63
C ALA A 33 -0.34 10.04 21.15
N SER A 34 0.64 9.48 20.44
CA SER A 34 0.74 9.60 18.99
C SER A 34 1.30 8.29 18.44
N ILE A 35 0.71 7.83 17.33
CA ILE A 35 1.11 6.60 16.66
C ILE A 35 1.30 6.90 15.18
N MET A 36 2.52 6.77 14.70
CA MET A 36 2.88 7.05 13.31
C MET A 36 4.01 6.13 12.86
N MET A 37 4.23 6.06 11.55
CA MET A 37 5.42 5.43 10.99
C MET A 37 6.67 6.25 11.34
N GLY A 38 7.83 5.60 11.54
CA GLY A 38 9.10 6.24 11.92
C GLY A 38 9.81 6.98 10.78
N THR A 39 9.07 7.56 9.84
CA THR A 39 9.63 8.37 8.74
C THR A 39 10.30 9.66 9.26
N PRO A 40 11.27 10.25 8.53
CA PRO A 40 11.87 11.53 8.94
C PRO A 40 10.83 12.62 9.20
N ALA A 41 9.85 12.80 8.31
CA ALA A 41 8.77 13.78 8.47
C ALA A 41 7.94 13.52 9.74
N ASN A 42 7.56 12.26 10.02
CA ASN A 42 6.82 11.92 11.23
C ASN A 42 7.65 12.11 12.52
N LYS A 43 8.97 11.88 12.46
CA LYS A 43 9.88 12.19 13.60
C LYS A 43 9.88 13.67 13.92
N ASP A 44 9.89 14.54 12.93
CA ASP A 44 9.77 15.99 13.12
C ASP A 44 8.42 16.36 13.78
N ILE A 45 7.34 15.67 13.40
CA ILE A 45 6.01 15.81 14.01
C ILE A 45 6.04 15.42 15.50
N PHE A 46 6.62 14.27 15.83
CA PHE A 46 6.78 13.84 17.22
C PHE A 46 7.59 14.87 18.05
N MET A 47 8.67 15.41 17.46
CA MET A 47 9.50 16.45 18.11
C MET A 47 8.71 17.73 18.38
N GLN A 48 7.97 18.24 17.38
CA GLN A 48 7.12 19.43 17.50
C GLN A 48 6.00 19.22 18.54
N SER A 49 5.51 18.01 18.66
CA SER A 49 4.48 17.63 19.64
C SER A 49 5.02 17.39 21.04
N GLY A 50 6.34 17.54 21.29
CA GLY A 50 6.99 17.27 22.57
C GLY A 50 7.07 15.81 22.95
N LEU A 51 6.96 14.89 21.98
CA LEU A 51 6.97 13.44 22.16
C LEU A 51 8.30 12.81 21.70
N GLN A 52 9.41 13.53 21.81
CA GLN A 52 10.73 13.07 21.41
C GLN A 52 11.32 12.07 22.42
N THR A 53 11.78 10.92 21.93
CA THR A 53 12.50 9.91 22.72
C THR A 53 13.68 9.33 21.93
N PRO A 54 14.70 8.75 22.61
CA PRO A 54 15.83 8.10 21.94
C PRO A 54 15.41 6.92 21.04
N GLU A 55 14.43 6.14 21.45
CA GLU A 55 13.89 4.97 20.72
C GLU A 55 13.20 5.41 19.43
N LEU A 56 12.41 6.49 19.48
CA LEU A 56 11.81 7.09 18.30
C LEU A 56 12.87 7.51 17.25
N MET A 57 13.97 8.13 17.72
CA MET A 57 15.02 8.59 16.79
C MET A 57 15.74 7.45 16.09
N GLN A 58 15.77 6.25 16.70
CA GLN A 58 16.38 5.04 16.12
C GLN A 58 15.43 4.24 15.22
N ALA A 59 14.13 4.52 15.28
CA ALA A 59 13.15 3.81 14.45
C ALA A 59 13.38 4.08 12.95
N SER A 60 13.16 3.07 12.12
CA SER A 60 13.20 3.19 10.67
C SER A 60 11.86 3.70 10.10
N ALA A 61 11.85 4.11 8.84
CA ALA A 61 10.63 4.56 8.16
C ALA A 61 9.51 3.50 8.12
N ASN A 62 9.85 2.23 8.26
CA ASN A 62 8.91 1.10 8.26
C ASN A 62 8.47 0.65 9.64
N ASP A 63 9.00 1.24 10.68
CA ASP A 63 8.63 0.88 12.03
C ASP A 63 7.40 1.69 12.44
N MET A 64 6.38 1.02 12.95
CA MET A 64 5.30 1.69 13.66
C MET A 64 5.78 2.13 15.03
N VAL A 65 5.66 3.41 15.33
CA VAL A 65 6.10 4.00 16.59
C VAL A 65 4.90 4.49 17.38
N ILE A 66 4.78 4.01 18.60
CA ILE A 66 3.80 4.46 19.60
C ILE A 66 4.56 5.28 20.64
N VAL A 67 4.25 6.57 20.77
CA VAL A 67 4.77 7.40 21.86
C VAL A 67 3.59 7.89 22.68
N ALA A 68 3.61 7.62 23.99
CA ALA A 68 2.52 8.00 24.88
C ALA A 68 3.05 8.59 26.21
N GLU A 69 2.36 9.63 26.67
CA GLU A 69 2.54 10.20 28.00
C GLU A 69 1.51 9.58 28.94
N LEU A 70 2.01 8.78 29.89
CA LEU A 70 1.22 7.90 30.73
C LEU A 70 1.30 8.32 32.21
N ARG A 71 0.20 8.14 32.96
CA ARG A 71 0.20 8.25 34.43
C ARG A 71 0.92 7.09 35.09
N ASP A 72 0.78 5.88 34.55
CA ASP A 72 1.34 4.64 35.04
C ASP A 72 1.99 3.84 33.91
N GLU A 73 3.15 3.22 34.18
CA GLU A 73 3.88 2.41 33.20
C GLU A 73 3.09 1.17 32.74
N ALA A 74 2.28 0.57 33.64
CA ALA A 74 1.44 -0.58 33.33
C ALA A 74 0.39 -0.31 32.21
N LEU A 75 0.10 0.97 31.93
CA LEU A 75 -0.80 1.34 30.83
C LEU A 75 -0.20 1.03 29.45
N MET A 76 1.14 0.88 29.33
CA MET A 76 1.76 0.49 28.06
C MET A 76 1.29 -0.90 27.60
N ASP A 77 1.19 -1.87 28.52
CA ASP A 77 0.69 -3.21 28.18
C ASP A 77 -0.78 -3.17 27.70
N VAL A 78 -1.59 -2.28 28.30
CA VAL A 78 -2.98 -2.06 27.87
C VAL A 78 -3.03 -1.46 26.46
N ILE A 79 -2.14 -0.50 26.18
CA ILE A 79 -2.00 0.12 24.86
C ILE A 79 -1.60 -0.93 23.81
N LEU A 80 -0.60 -1.74 24.08
CA LEU A 80 -0.14 -2.79 23.17
C LEU A 80 -1.24 -3.82 22.89
N LYS A 81 -1.94 -4.26 23.91
CA LYS A 81 -3.08 -5.18 23.77
C LYS A 81 -4.19 -4.54 22.91
N LYS A 82 -4.52 -3.27 23.17
CA LYS A 82 -5.54 -2.54 22.42
C LYS A 82 -5.13 -2.36 20.95
N THR A 83 -3.84 -2.11 20.71
CA THR A 83 -3.25 -2.03 19.36
C THR A 83 -3.42 -3.35 18.62
N ASP A 84 -3.10 -4.47 19.23
CA ASP A 84 -3.25 -5.80 18.62
C ASP A 84 -4.75 -6.13 18.37
N GLU A 85 -5.62 -5.81 19.34
CA GLU A 85 -7.08 -5.96 19.17
C GLU A 85 -7.62 -5.13 18.00
N PHE A 86 -7.16 -3.88 17.84
CA PHE A 86 -7.56 -3.00 16.75
C PHE A 86 -7.21 -3.60 15.38
N PHE A 87 -5.97 -4.03 15.18
CA PHE A 87 -5.55 -4.64 13.92
C PHE A 87 -6.17 -6.03 13.69
N GLN A 88 -6.44 -6.80 14.75
CA GLN A 88 -7.20 -8.06 14.63
C GLN A 88 -8.65 -7.84 14.25
N GLN A 89 -9.32 -6.81 14.78
CA GLN A 89 -10.68 -6.46 14.38
C GLN A 89 -10.71 -5.98 12.92
N GLU A 90 -9.76 -5.16 12.53
CA GLU A 90 -9.59 -4.74 11.14
C GLU A 90 -9.40 -5.94 10.21
N SER A 91 -8.58 -6.93 10.61
CA SER A 91 -8.38 -8.17 9.85
C SER A 91 -9.62 -9.08 9.83
N ARG A 92 -10.44 -9.11 10.89
CA ARG A 92 -11.68 -9.91 10.95
C ARG A 92 -12.83 -9.30 10.16
N THR A 93 -12.90 -7.99 10.08
CA THR A 93 -13.84 -7.29 9.19
C THR A 93 -13.51 -7.59 7.72
N LYS A 94 -12.23 -7.83 7.41
CA LYS A 94 -11.72 -8.25 6.10
C LYS A 94 -12.20 -9.66 5.68
N THR A 95 -12.50 -10.57 6.61
CA THR A 95 -13.01 -11.93 6.31
C THR A 95 -14.51 -12.00 6.04
N ALA A 96 -15.26 -10.95 6.29
CA ALA A 96 -16.73 -10.90 6.09
C ALA A 96 -17.15 -10.16 4.81
N SER A 97 -16.25 -9.40 4.16
CA SER A 97 -16.50 -8.77 2.86
C SER A 97 -15.93 -9.61 1.74
N ALA A 98 -16.67 -9.73 0.63
CA ALA A 98 -16.30 -10.51 -0.55
C ALA A 98 -14.82 -10.32 -0.94
N GLU A 99 -14.13 -11.45 -1.20
CA GLU A 99 -12.73 -11.48 -1.61
C GLU A 99 -12.48 -10.55 -2.80
N TYR A 100 -11.64 -9.55 -2.59
CA TYR A 100 -11.13 -8.72 -3.66
C TYR A 100 -9.95 -9.41 -4.33
N PRO A 101 -9.73 -9.27 -5.63
CA PRO A 101 -8.44 -9.58 -6.20
C PRO A 101 -7.40 -8.63 -5.58
N GLU A 102 -6.44 -9.23 -4.90
CA GLU A 102 -5.31 -8.53 -4.29
C GLU A 102 -4.04 -8.86 -5.08
N ALA A 103 -3.15 -7.88 -5.23
CA ALA A 103 -1.86 -8.02 -5.89
C ALA A 103 -0.75 -7.46 -4.99
N SER A 104 0.45 -8.03 -5.04
CA SER A 104 1.62 -7.55 -4.30
C SER A 104 2.60 -6.78 -5.19
N ASP A 105 2.42 -6.85 -6.50
CA ASP A 105 3.26 -6.22 -7.53
C ASP A 105 2.42 -5.78 -8.74
N TRP A 106 3.02 -4.96 -9.59
CA TRP A 106 2.37 -4.42 -10.78
C TRP A 106 2.03 -5.47 -11.83
N GLU A 107 2.87 -6.49 -12.01
CA GLU A 107 2.68 -7.57 -12.98
C GLU A 107 1.42 -8.37 -12.62
N THR A 108 1.32 -8.82 -11.38
CA THR A 108 0.13 -9.52 -10.86
C THR A 108 -1.12 -8.62 -10.94
N ALA A 109 -1.01 -7.32 -10.63
CA ALA A 109 -2.15 -6.41 -10.72
C ALA A 109 -2.68 -6.30 -12.15
N LEU A 110 -1.80 -6.23 -13.15
CA LEU A 110 -2.16 -6.16 -14.57
C LEU A 110 -2.63 -7.51 -15.12
N GLU A 111 -2.12 -8.63 -14.62
CA GLU A 111 -2.67 -9.95 -14.96
C GLU A 111 -4.11 -10.10 -14.47
N LEU A 112 -4.40 -9.64 -13.24
CA LEU A 112 -5.75 -9.68 -12.66
C LEU A 112 -6.71 -8.70 -13.31
N LEU A 113 -6.21 -7.56 -13.81
CA LEU A 113 -7.01 -6.53 -14.46
C LEU A 113 -6.29 -5.92 -15.68
N PRO A 114 -6.17 -6.66 -16.81
CA PRO A 114 -5.42 -6.20 -17.98
C PRO A 114 -5.96 -4.92 -18.64
N GLU A 115 -7.21 -4.58 -18.37
CA GLU A 115 -7.87 -3.39 -18.93
C GLU A 115 -7.86 -2.20 -17.95
N ALA A 116 -7.05 -2.28 -16.88
CA ALA A 116 -6.91 -1.18 -15.92
C ALA A 116 -6.51 0.12 -16.64
N ASN A 117 -7.20 1.20 -16.32
CA ASN A 117 -6.98 2.50 -16.94
C ASN A 117 -6.84 3.65 -15.95
N LEU A 118 -6.93 3.35 -14.65
CA LEU A 118 -6.78 4.32 -13.57
C LEU A 118 -6.02 3.68 -12.39
N ALA A 119 -4.93 4.32 -11.98
CA ALA A 119 -4.26 4.04 -10.72
C ALA A 119 -4.69 5.07 -9.68
N VAL A 120 -5.22 4.61 -8.53
CA VAL A 120 -5.54 5.46 -7.38
C VAL A 120 -4.45 5.28 -6.33
N ILE A 121 -3.68 6.34 -6.07
CA ILE A 121 -2.47 6.29 -5.25
C ILE A 121 -2.67 7.09 -3.96
N SER A 122 -2.53 6.42 -2.82
CA SER A 122 -2.65 7.00 -1.48
C SER A 122 -1.56 6.53 -0.50
N VAL A 123 -0.38 6.22 -1.04
CA VAL A 123 0.82 5.89 -0.24
C VAL A 123 1.60 7.16 0.15
N ALA A 124 2.59 7.03 1.04
CA ALA A 124 3.40 8.17 1.45
C ALA A 124 4.05 8.89 0.25
N GLY A 125 4.01 10.24 0.23
CA GLY A 125 4.41 11.06 -0.90
C GLY A 125 5.83 10.81 -1.42
N ALA A 126 6.76 10.42 -0.55
CA ALA A 126 8.11 10.04 -0.93
C ALA A 126 8.19 8.87 -1.94
N TYR A 127 7.14 8.04 -2.00
CA TYR A 127 7.05 6.88 -2.90
C TYR A 127 5.99 7.06 -4.00
N ALA A 128 5.03 7.97 -3.79
CA ALA A 128 3.90 8.15 -4.69
C ALA A 128 4.30 8.52 -6.12
N ALA A 129 5.35 9.32 -6.29
CA ALA A 129 5.86 9.71 -7.60
C ALA A 129 6.39 8.50 -8.41
N ALA A 130 7.06 7.55 -7.75
CA ALA A 130 7.55 6.34 -8.40
C ALA A 130 6.41 5.41 -8.83
N GLU A 131 5.38 5.25 -8.00
CA GLU A 131 4.20 4.45 -8.34
C GLU A 131 3.37 5.11 -9.47
N ALA A 132 3.28 6.45 -9.48
CA ALA A 132 2.66 7.18 -10.59
C ALA A 132 3.43 7.01 -11.91
N ASP A 133 4.75 7.03 -11.86
CA ASP A 133 5.60 6.77 -13.04
C ASP A 133 5.32 5.39 -13.64
N ARG A 134 5.25 4.35 -12.78
CA ARG A 134 4.91 2.98 -13.19
C ARG A 134 3.50 2.88 -13.78
N ALA A 135 2.53 3.55 -13.16
CA ALA A 135 1.16 3.59 -13.71
C ALA A 135 1.13 4.20 -15.12
N LEU A 136 1.84 5.32 -15.32
CA LEU A 136 1.96 5.96 -16.63
C LEU A 136 2.68 5.08 -17.65
N ASP A 137 3.71 4.32 -17.24
CA ASP A 137 4.42 3.39 -18.12
C ASP A 137 3.50 2.25 -18.59
N ASN A 138 2.55 1.84 -17.76
CA ASN A 138 1.51 0.89 -18.08
C ASN A 138 0.23 1.52 -18.68
N ASP A 139 0.34 2.70 -19.28
CA ASP A 139 -0.73 3.40 -19.99
C ASP A 139 -1.98 3.72 -19.14
N MET A 140 -1.84 3.85 -17.82
CA MET A 140 -2.92 4.22 -16.91
C MET A 140 -2.90 5.70 -16.56
N ASN A 141 -4.09 6.28 -16.43
CA ASN A 141 -4.25 7.58 -15.76
C ASN A 141 -3.97 7.45 -14.26
N VAL A 142 -3.61 8.55 -13.62
CA VAL A 142 -3.29 8.57 -12.19
C VAL A 142 -4.22 9.50 -11.44
N PHE A 143 -4.80 9.01 -10.34
CA PHE A 143 -5.42 9.82 -9.29
C PHE A 143 -4.54 9.75 -8.04
N MET A 144 -3.81 10.83 -7.76
CA MET A 144 -2.84 10.88 -6.66
C MET A 144 -3.41 11.67 -5.48
N PHE A 145 -3.92 10.91 -4.49
CA PHE A 145 -4.37 11.46 -3.21
C PHE A 145 -3.19 11.92 -2.35
N SER A 146 -2.05 11.23 -2.47
CA SER A 146 -0.83 11.51 -1.71
C SER A 146 -0.40 12.96 -1.81
N ASP A 147 -0.06 13.53 -0.67
CA ASP A 147 0.59 14.83 -0.50
C ASP A 147 2.12 14.70 -0.44
N ASN A 148 2.84 15.81 -0.15
CA ASN A 148 4.30 15.83 0.03
C ASN A 148 5.12 15.25 -1.15
N VAL A 149 4.60 15.32 -2.36
CA VAL A 149 5.34 15.09 -3.61
C VAL A 149 6.02 16.40 -4.03
N THR A 150 7.25 16.36 -4.52
CA THR A 150 7.98 17.56 -4.96
C THR A 150 7.30 18.22 -6.15
N ILE A 151 7.48 19.53 -6.34
CA ILE A 151 6.88 20.26 -7.47
C ILE A 151 7.54 19.83 -8.79
N GLU A 152 8.80 19.47 -8.74
CA GLU A 152 9.58 18.95 -9.86
C GLU A 152 9.02 17.61 -10.35
N ASP A 153 8.72 16.68 -9.43
CA ASP A 153 8.09 15.40 -9.75
C ASP A 153 6.68 15.59 -10.29
N GLU A 154 5.88 16.48 -9.68
CA GLU A 154 4.55 16.81 -10.21
C GLU A 154 4.62 17.29 -11.66
N ALA A 155 5.50 18.27 -11.94
CA ALA A 155 5.66 18.83 -13.27
C ALA A 155 6.19 17.78 -14.27
N ARG A 156 7.08 16.89 -13.84
CA ARG A 156 7.62 15.79 -14.66
C ARG A 156 6.54 14.77 -15.01
N LEU A 157 5.80 14.31 -14.02
CA LEU A 157 4.74 13.31 -14.18
C LEU A 157 3.60 13.84 -15.09
N LYS A 158 3.17 15.08 -14.89
CA LYS A 158 2.12 15.69 -15.73
C LYS A 158 2.56 15.88 -17.16
N ARG A 159 3.82 16.25 -17.42
CA ARG A 159 4.37 16.30 -18.78
C ARG A 159 4.40 14.92 -19.42
N LYS A 160 4.91 13.91 -18.72
CA LYS A 160 4.91 12.51 -19.21
C LYS A 160 3.49 12.03 -19.52
N ALA A 161 2.53 12.32 -18.65
CA ALA A 161 1.13 11.98 -18.87
C ALA A 161 0.57 12.65 -20.12
N HIS A 162 0.77 13.96 -20.28
CA HIS A 162 0.35 14.73 -21.45
C HIS A 162 0.90 14.14 -22.75
N GLU A 163 2.22 13.85 -22.79
CA GLU A 163 2.88 13.26 -23.96
C GLU A 163 2.30 11.87 -24.33
N LYS A 164 1.84 11.10 -23.35
CA LYS A 164 1.17 9.80 -23.55
C LYS A 164 -0.34 9.89 -23.78
N GLY A 165 -0.92 11.07 -23.74
CA GLY A 165 -2.36 11.30 -23.81
C GLY A 165 -3.10 10.77 -22.58
N LEU A 166 -2.49 10.84 -21.43
CA LEU A 166 -3.00 10.47 -20.11
C LEU A 166 -3.08 11.69 -19.19
N ALA A 167 -3.63 11.52 -17.99
CA ALA A 167 -3.66 12.56 -16.97
C ALA A 167 -3.12 12.10 -15.63
N VAL A 168 -2.49 13.05 -14.91
CA VAL A 168 -2.22 12.94 -13.47
C VAL A 168 -3.10 13.94 -12.73
N MET A 169 -4.08 13.43 -12.01
CA MET A 169 -4.96 14.16 -11.10
C MET A 169 -4.29 14.22 -9.72
N GLY A 170 -3.76 15.35 -9.34
CA GLY A 170 -2.93 15.50 -8.15
C GLY A 170 -1.47 15.84 -8.50
N PRO A 171 -0.54 15.74 -7.50
CA PRO A 171 -0.72 15.29 -6.10
C PRO A 171 -1.63 16.19 -5.26
N ASP A 172 -1.90 15.77 -4.02
CA ASP A 172 -2.83 16.45 -3.11
C ASP A 172 -4.24 16.59 -3.75
N CYS A 173 -4.70 15.53 -4.41
CA CYS A 173 -6.02 15.48 -5.00
C CYS A 173 -6.98 14.72 -4.08
N GLY A 174 -7.70 15.47 -3.24
CA GLY A 174 -8.62 14.89 -2.25
C GLY A 174 -9.97 14.43 -2.82
N THR A 175 -10.37 14.90 -4.01
CA THR A 175 -11.76 14.75 -4.50
C THR A 175 -11.81 14.61 -6.01
N GLY A 176 -12.58 13.62 -6.49
CA GLY A 176 -12.86 13.45 -7.92
C GLY A 176 -14.15 12.66 -8.15
N ILE A 177 -14.78 12.88 -9.30
CA ILE A 177 -15.89 12.08 -9.81
C ILE A 177 -15.57 11.72 -11.25
N LEU A 178 -15.49 10.43 -11.55
CA LEU A 178 -15.19 9.93 -12.89
C LEU A 178 -16.35 9.04 -13.39
N CYS A 179 -17.01 9.44 -14.44
CA CYS A 179 -18.20 8.74 -14.97
C CYS A 179 -19.24 8.42 -13.88
N GLY A 180 -19.51 9.39 -12.97
CA GLY A 180 -20.43 9.24 -11.84
C GLY A 180 -19.90 8.40 -10.67
N VAL A 181 -18.64 7.98 -10.70
CA VAL A 181 -17.97 7.21 -9.62
C VAL A 181 -17.22 8.18 -8.71
N PRO A 182 -17.56 8.27 -7.42
CA PRO A 182 -16.81 9.07 -6.47
C PRO A 182 -15.45 8.45 -6.17
N ILE A 183 -14.42 9.27 -6.15
CA ILE A 183 -13.04 8.87 -5.85
C ILE A 183 -12.56 9.68 -4.64
N ALA A 184 -11.95 9.02 -3.66
CA ALA A 184 -11.44 9.58 -2.41
C ALA A 184 -12.52 10.29 -1.57
N PHE A 185 -12.28 11.50 -1.03
CA PHE A 185 -13.22 12.26 -0.21
C PHE A 185 -14.24 12.98 -1.09
N THR A 186 -15.37 12.35 -1.33
CA THR A 186 -16.33 12.83 -2.31
C THR A 186 -17.78 12.57 -1.85
N ASN A 187 -18.69 13.43 -2.23
CA ASN A 187 -20.13 13.29 -1.98
C ASN A 187 -20.82 12.41 -3.04
N CYS A 188 -21.91 11.76 -2.65
CA CYS A 188 -22.79 11.12 -3.60
C CYS A 188 -23.64 12.17 -4.30
N VAL A 189 -23.45 12.36 -5.60
CA VAL A 189 -24.23 13.30 -6.40
C VAL A 189 -24.85 12.61 -7.61
N ARG A 190 -25.99 13.12 -8.07
CA ARG A 190 -26.63 12.59 -9.29
C ARG A 190 -25.77 12.86 -10.50
N PRO A 191 -25.68 11.94 -11.46
CA PRO A 191 -25.10 12.22 -12.77
C PRO A 191 -25.86 13.33 -13.50
N GLY A 192 -25.14 14.16 -14.26
CA GLY A 192 -25.76 15.25 -15.01
C GLY A 192 -24.80 15.91 -16.00
N ALA A 193 -25.23 17.06 -16.51
CA ALA A 193 -24.62 17.69 -17.67
C ALA A 193 -23.56 18.76 -17.33
N ILE A 194 -23.21 18.92 -16.07
CA ILE A 194 -22.19 19.89 -15.62
C ILE A 194 -20.88 19.14 -15.37
N GLY A 195 -19.81 19.59 -16.04
CA GLY A 195 -18.44 19.11 -15.83
C GLY A 195 -17.64 20.09 -14.96
N ILE A 196 -16.78 19.59 -14.08
CA ILE A 196 -15.95 20.42 -13.20
C ILE A 196 -14.49 20.06 -13.39
N VAL A 197 -13.62 21.07 -13.55
CA VAL A 197 -12.16 20.96 -13.46
C VAL A 197 -11.72 21.85 -12.31
N GLY A 198 -11.10 21.26 -11.28
CA GLY A 198 -10.81 22.03 -10.08
C GLY A 198 -9.53 21.68 -9.35
N ALA A 199 -8.81 22.71 -8.93
CA ALA A 199 -7.62 22.59 -8.09
C ALA A 199 -7.95 22.72 -6.58
N SER A 200 -9.14 22.21 -6.17
CA SER A 200 -9.61 22.30 -4.78
C SER A 200 -10.59 21.19 -4.45
N GLY A 201 -10.26 20.30 -3.51
CA GLY A 201 -11.13 19.20 -3.08
C GLY A 201 -12.43 19.69 -2.46
N THR A 202 -12.37 20.45 -1.38
CA THR A 202 -13.57 20.98 -0.69
C THR A 202 -14.39 21.94 -1.54
N GLY A 203 -13.75 22.65 -2.47
CA GLY A 203 -14.46 23.47 -3.46
C GLY A 203 -15.28 22.63 -4.45
N ILE A 204 -14.73 21.51 -4.93
CA ILE A 204 -15.47 20.55 -5.77
C ILE A 204 -16.63 19.93 -4.98
N GLN A 205 -16.42 19.55 -3.70
CA GLN A 205 -17.48 19.04 -2.85
C GLN A 205 -18.64 20.04 -2.70
N GLU A 206 -18.36 21.27 -2.34
CA GLU A 206 -19.39 22.32 -2.18
C GLU A 206 -20.12 22.59 -3.50
N LEU A 207 -19.40 22.75 -4.62
CA LEU A 207 -20.02 22.93 -5.95
C LEU A 207 -20.95 21.77 -6.30
N THR A 208 -20.48 20.55 -6.22
CA THR A 208 -21.24 19.35 -6.61
C THR A 208 -22.47 19.15 -5.72
N THR A 209 -22.38 19.43 -4.43
CA THR A 209 -23.50 19.32 -3.49
C THR A 209 -24.54 20.43 -3.70
N ILE A 210 -24.12 21.67 -3.99
CA ILE A 210 -25.07 22.73 -4.35
C ILE A 210 -25.79 22.41 -5.65
N ILE A 211 -25.07 21.98 -6.68
CA ILE A 211 -25.64 21.58 -7.98
C ILE A 211 -26.68 20.46 -7.79
N ASP A 212 -26.35 19.43 -6.99
CA ASP A 212 -27.28 18.33 -6.69
C ASP A 212 -28.53 18.82 -5.96
N ARG A 213 -28.40 19.64 -4.93
CA ARG A 213 -29.54 20.21 -4.20
C ARG A 213 -30.41 21.11 -5.06
N LEU A 214 -29.84 21.77 -6.08
CA LEU A 214 -30.60 22.55 -7.07
C LEU A 214 -31.27 21.67 -8.13
N GLY A 215 -31.08 20.35 -8.09
CA GLY A 215 -31.76 19.38 -8.94
C GLY A 215 -31.08 19.13 -10.30
N GLU A 216 -29.83 19.57 -10.45
CA GLU A 216 -28.92 19.21 -11.54
C GLU A 216 -27.87 18.20 -11.09
N GLY A 217 -26.99 17.74 -11.99
CA GLY A 217 -26.03 16.72 -11.65
C GLY A 217 -24.65 16.96 -12.27
N VAL A 218 -23.68 16.16 -11.75
CA VAL A 218 -22.29 16.17 -12.18
C VAL A 218 -21.87 14.73 -12.47
N THR A 219 -21.49 14.44 -13.73
CA THR A 219 -20.97 13.13 -14.12
C THR A 219 -19.46 13.07 -13.97
N ASN A 220 -18.76 14.18 -14.24
CA ASN A 220 -17.31 14.26 -14.17
C ASN A 220 -16.89 15.51 -13.40
N ALA A 221 -16.11 15.31 -12.33
CA ALA A 221 -15.43 16.36 -11.59
C ALA A 221 -13.96 15.97 -11.41
N ILE A 222 -13.07 16.67 -12.05
CA ILE A 222 -11.64 16.35 -12.11
C ILE A 222 -10.87 17.22 -11.13
N GLY A 223 -10.32 16.60 -10.09
CA GLY A 223 -9.37 17.26 -9.22
C GLY A 223 -7.99 17.31 -9.88
N THR A 224 -7.38 18.49 -9.99
CA THR A 224 -6.08 18.65 -10.66
C THR A 224 -4.90 18.74 -9.70
N GLY A 225 -5.18 18.78 -8.38
CA GLY A 225 -4.18 19.07 -7.35
C GLY A 225 -3.99 20.58 -7.14
N GLY A 226 -3.59 20.94 -5.93
CA GLY A 226 -3.57 22.35 -5.49
C GLY A 226 -2.52 23.23 -6.20
N ARG A 227 -1.55 22.66 -6.91
CA ARG A 227 -0.42 23.36 -7.54
C ARG A 227 -0.42 23.31 -9.07
N ASP A 228 -1.44 22.71 -9.70
CA ASP A 228 -1.48 22.55 -11.15
C ASP A 228 -1.30 23.89 -11.89
N LEU A 229 -1.94 24.97 -11.42
CA LEU A 229 -1.84 26.32 -12.01
C LEU A 229 -0.64 27.15 -11.48
N ALA A 230 0.35 26.52 -10.83
CA ALA A 230 1.64 27.15 -10.55
C ALA A 230 2.47 27.30 -11.83
N ALA A 231 3.42 28.24 -11.81
CA ALA A 231 4.25 28.52 -12.98
C ALA A 231 5.12 27.31 -13.40
N GLU A 232 5.61 26.55 -12.44
CA GLU A 232 6.47 25.39 -12.60
C GLU A 232 5.75 24.21 -13.26
N VAL A 233 4.46 24.04 -12.96
CA VAL A 233 3.61 22.96 -13.47
C VAL A 233 2.95 23.35 -14.79
N GLY A 234 2.50 24.60 -14.92
CA GLY A 234 2.04 25.16 -16.19
C GLY A 234 0.59 24.88 -16.55
N GLY A 235 -0.24 24.36 -15.65
CA GLY A 235 -1.66 24.10 -15.86
C GLY A 235 -1.96 22.93 -16.78
N ILE A 236 -1.05 21.96 -16.87
CA ILE A 236 -1.11 20.86 -17.85
C ILE A 236 -2.42 20.08 -17.71
N THR A 237 -2.70 19.54 -16.52
CA THR A 237 -3.92 18.73 -16.32
C THR A 237 -5.18 19.55 -16.51
N THR A 238 -5.21 20.80 -16.04
CA THR A 238 -6.36 21.69 -16.22
C THR A 238 -6.66 21.94 -17.70
N LEU A 239 -5.65 22.24 -18.52
CA LEU A 239 -5.83 22.50 -19.94
C LEU A 239 -6.28 21.25 -20.70
N ASP A 240 -5.66 20.10 -20.43
CA ASP A 240 -6.05 18.82 -21.04
C ASP A 240 -7.51 18.47 -20.72
N MET A 241 -7.94 18.68 -19.46
CA MET A 241 -9.31 18.37 -19.04
C MET A 241 -10.33 19.37 -19.58
N ILE A 242 -9.98 20.64 -19.79
CA ILE A 242 -10.82 21.60 -20.53
C ILE A 242 -11.08 21.10 -21.95
N ASP A 243 -10.02 20.64 -22.65
CA ASP A 243 -10.15 20.13 -24.02
C ASP A 243 -11.02 18.87 -24.10
N VAL A 244 -10.85 17.96 -23.13
CA VAL A 244 -11.65 16.73 -23.03
C VAL A 244 -13.12 17.07 -22.76
N MET A 245 -13.42 17.93 -21.80
CA MET A 245 -14.80 18.30 -21.46
C MET A 245 -15.47 19.12 -22.58
N GLU A 246 -14.73 19.91 -23.34
CA GLU A 246 -15.28 20.61 -24.52
C GLU A 246 -15.77 19.60 -25.57
N GLN A 247 -15.08 18.45 -25.73
CA GLN A 247 -15.40 17.43 -26.72
C GLN A 247 -16.36 16.35 -26.20
N ASP A 248 -16.59 16.27 -24.89
CA ASP A 248 -17.54 15.31 -24.31
C ASP A 248 -18.99 15.80 -24.47
N GLU A 249 -19.78 15.10 -25.28
CA GLU A 249 -21.18 15.45 -25.56
C GLU A 249 -22.08 15.38 -24.30
N SER A 250 -21.71 14.66 -23.28
CA SER A 250 -22.45 14.58 -22.00
C SER A 250 -22.33 15.87 -21.20
N VAL A 251 -21.23 16.61 -21.36
CA VAL A 251 -20.99 17.89 -20.69
C VAL A 251 -21.59 19.04 -21.50
N LYS A 252 -22.50 19.79 -20.90
CA LYS A 252 -23.12 20.97 -21.51
C LYS A 252 -22.58 22.28 -20.98
N VAL A 253 -22.12 22.29 -19.73
CA VAL A 253 -21.54 23.47 -19.06
C VAL A 253 -20.30 23.01 -18.31
N MET A 254 -19.22 23.80 -18.38
CA MET A 254 -18.00 23.58 -17.62
C MET A 254 -17.87 24.57 -16.46
N ILE A 255 -17.38 24.08 -15.31
CA ILE A 255 -16.88 24.94 -14.22
C ILE A 255 -15.37 24.73 -14.09
N VAL A 256 -14.60 25.81 -14.05
CA VAL A 256 -13.18 25.77 -13.77
C VAL A 256 -12.93 26.51 -12.44
N LEU A 257 -12.52 25.72 -11.41
CA LEU A 257 -12.27 26.20 -10.04
C LEU A 257 -10.78 26.12 -9.71
N SER A 258 -10.21 27.19 -9.18
CA SER A 258 -8.83 27.17 -8.69
C SER A 258 -8.59 28.12 -7.51
N LYS A 259 -7.55 27.81 -6.73
CA LYS A 259 -6.83 28.83 -5.94
C LYS A 259 -6.24 29.87 -6.90
N PRO A 260 -5.78 31.07 -6.44
CA PRO A 260 -5.24 32.09 -7.34
C PRO A 260 -4.11 31.50 -8.21
N PRO A 261 -4.27 31.45 -9.55
CA PRO A 261 -3.26 30.92 -10.45
C PRO A 261 -2.07 31.85 -10.63
N ALA A 262 -0.93 31.35 -11.09
CA ALA A 262 0.17 32.18 -11.57
C ALA A 262 -0.34 33.07 -12.73
N PRO A 263 -0.02 34.38 -12.78
CA PRO A 263 -0.60 35.30 -13.74
C PRO A 263 -0.52 34.83 -15.20
N GLN A 264 0.63 34.33 -15.59
CA GLN A 264 0.86 33.81 -16.94
C GLN A 264 0.04 32.54 -17.28
N ILE A 265 -0.18 31.68 -16.29
CA ILE A 265 -0.98 30.47 -16.45
C ILE A 265 -2.47 30.82 -16.47
N ARG A 266 -2.89 31.79 -15.67
CA ARG A 266 -4.24 32.34 -15.67
C ARG A 266 -4.65 32.82 -17.06
N GLU A 267 -3.82 33.65 -17.71
CA GLU A 267 -4.10 34.12 -19.07
C GLU A 267 -4.18 32.95 -20.08
N LYS A 268 -3.27 32.00 -19.99
CA LYS A 268 -3.30 30.81 -20.84
C LYS A 268 -4.60 29.99 -20.68
N VAL A 269 -5.07 29.84 -19.43
CA VAL A 269 -6.35 29.16 -19.16
C VAL A 269 -7.52 29.99 -19.69
N TYR A 270 -7.52 31.31 -19.50
CA TYR A 270 -8.59 32.18 -20.02
C TYR A 270 -8.66 32.16 -21.55
N ASP A 271 -7.53 32.21 -22.24
CA ASP A 271 -7.49 32.12 -23.70
C ASP A 271 -8.05 30.79 -24.19
N ARG A 272 -7.70 29.67 -23.54
CA ARG A 272 -8.30 28.36 -23.85
C ARG A 272 -9.81 28.34 -23.62
N LEU A 273 -10.31 28.89 -22.52
CA LEU A 273 -11.74 28.95 -22.19
C LEU A 273 -12.51 29.89 -23.14
N ARG A 274 -11.90 30.95 -23.59
CA ARG A 274 -12.47 31.80 -24.64
C ARG A 274 -12.61 31.06 -25.98
N GLY A 275 -11.74 30.08 -26.24
CA GLY A 275 -11.84 29.17 -27.38
C GLY A 275 -12.99 28.17 -27.33
N CYS A 276 -13.55 27.89 -26.15
CA CYS A 276 -14.64 26.91 -25.98
C CYS A 276 -15.96 27.37 -26.58
N LYS A 277 -16.72 26.42 -27.10
CA LYS A 277 -18.09 26.65 -27.63
C LYS A 277 -19.16 26.47 -26.54
N LYS A 278 -18.87 25.58 -25.54
CA LYS A 278 -19.75 25.36 -24.41
C LYS A 278 -19.70 26.54 -23.43
N PRO A 279 -20.79 26.84 -22.72
CA PRO A 279 -20.77 27.80 -21.63
C PRO A 279 -19.77 27.38 -20.57
N VAL A 280 -18.97 28.35 -20.10
CA VAL A 280 -17.96 28.15 -19.06
C VAL A 280 -18.21 29.08 -17.90
N VAL A 281 -18.05 28.56 -16.68
CA VAL A 281 -18.05 29.34 -15.45
C VAL A 281 -16.68 29.20 -14.79
N THR A 282 -15.99 30.31 -14.53
CA THR A 282 -14.72 30.32 -13.78
C THR A 282 -14.93 30.83 -12.38
N LEU A 283 -14.23 30.23 -11.45
CA LEU A 283 -14.08 30.72 -10.08
C LEU A 283 -12.63 30.62 -9.66
N PHE A 284 -11.91 31.74 -9.72
CA PHE A 284 -10.58 31.86 -9.11
C PHE A 284 -10.72 32.52 -7.74
N LEU A 285 -10.47 31.75 -6.67
CA LEU A 285 -10.72 32.16 -5.30
C LEU A 285 -10.01 33.47 -4.97
N GLY A 286 -10.76 34.42 -4.41
CA GLY A 286 -10.23 35.74 -4.04
C GLY A 286 -10.15 36.78 -5.19
N GLU A 287 -10.47 36.36 -6.44
CA GLU A 287 -10.64 37.33 -7.54
C GLU A 287 -12.09 37.81 -7.58
N LYS A 288 -12.30 39.14 -7.56
CA LYS A 288 -13.62 39.76 -7.62
C LYS A 288 -13.89 40.24 -9.03
N PRO A 289 -14.64 39.47 -9.85
CA PRO A 289 -14.91 39.85 -11.23
C PRO A 289 -15.90 41.02 -11.30
N ALA A 290 -15.65 41.94 -12.21
CA ALA A 290 -16.50 43.12 -12.43
C ALA A 290 -17.61 42.87 -13.48
N TYR A 291 -17.45 41.87 -14.35
CA TYR A 291 -18.38 41.56 -15.44
C TYR A 291 -18.32 40.08 -15.83
N HIS A 292 -19.26 39.66 -16.63
CA HIS A 292 -19.22 38.40 -17.37
C HIS A 292 -18.90 38.64 -18.85
N GLU A 293 -18.38 37.65 -19.56
CA GLU A 293 -18.32 37.64 -21.02
C GLU A 293 -19.44 36.74 -21.57
N GLU A 294 -19.92 37.00 -22.81
CA GLU A 294 -20.87 36.09 -23.45
C GLU A 294 -20.33 34.66 -23.52
N ASN A 295 -21.07 33.70 -22.96
CA ASN A 295 -20.69 32.29 -22.89
C ASN A 295 -19.47 31.97 -21.99
N PHE A 296 -18.93 32.98 -21.27
CA PHE A 296 -17.81 32.86 -20.36
C PHE A 296 -18.07 33.68 -19.09
N TYR A 297 -18.53 33.02 -18.03
CA TYR A 297 -19.04 33.64 -16.83
C TYR A 297 -18.00 33.58 -15.72
N HIS A 298 -17.86 34.65 -14.95
CA HIS A 298 -16.90 34.79 -13.87
C HIS A 298 -17.62 34.88 -12.53
N ALA A 299 -17.51 33.80 -11.74
CA ALA A 299 -18.11 33.74 -10.40
C ALA A 299 -17.15 34.29 -9.33
N TYR A 300 -17.71 34.77 -8.23
CA TYR A 300 -16.98 35.25 -7.06
C TYR A 300 -17.08 34.25 -5.91
N THR A 301 -18.15 33.48 -5.85
CA THR A 301 -18.40 32.48 -4.81
C THR A 301 -18.76 31.13 -5.41
N LEU A 302 -18.63 30.05 -4.60
CA LEU A 302 -19.02 28.70 -4.98
C LEU A 302 -20.53 28.61 -5.25
N ASP A 303 -21.35 29.29 -4.44
CA ASP A 303 -22.79 29.37 -4.65
C ASP A 303 -23.14 30.04 -5.99
N GLU A 304 -22.52 31.15 -6.32
CA GLU A 304 -22.71 31.83 -7.60
C GLU A 304 -22.30 30.94 -8.78
N ALA A 305 -21.13 30.28 -8.70
CA ALA A 305 -20.66 29.38 -9.74
C ALA A 305 -21.63 28.23 -10.00
N ALA A 306 -22.11 27.60 -8.93
CA ALA A 306 -23.09 26.50 -9.03
C ALA A 306 -24.41 26.96 -9.65
N ARG A 307 -24.98 28.09 -9.19
CA ARG A 307 -26.23 28.65 -9.72
C ARG A 307 -26.13 29.09 -11.17
N LEU A 308 -25.03 29.73 -11.54
CA LEU A 308 -24.72 30.08 -12.95
C LEU A 308 -24.71 28.81 -13.82
N ALA A 309 -23.96 27.78 -13.40
CA ALA A 309 -23.85 26.55 -14.18
C ALA A 309 -25.19 25.81 -14.32
N VAL A 310 -26.00 25.76 -13.24
CA VAL A 310 -27.34 25.16 -13.27
C VAL A 310 -28.27 25.91 -14.22
N SER A 311 -28.30 27.25 -14.15
CA SER A 311 -29.15 28.06 -15.04
C SER A 311 -28.75 27.92 -16.51
N LEU A 312 -27.43 27.88 -16.78
CA LEU A 312 -26.90 27.65 -18.14
C LEU A 312 -27.22 26.24 -18.66
N ALA A 313 -27.11 25.22 -17.80
CA ALA A 313 -27.46 23.85 -18.17
C ALA A 313 -28.95 23.71 -18.54
N ARG A 314 -29.83 24.44 -17.85
CA ARG A 314 -31.26 24.49 -18.10
C ARG A 314 -31.68 25.49 -19.19
N ARG A 315 -30.74 26.30 -19.68
CA ARG A 315 -30.99 27.41 -20.61
C ARG A 315 -31.98 28.45 -20.05
N GLU A 316 -31.89 28.68 -18.74
CA GLU A 316 -32.61 29.70 -18.01
C GLU A 316 -31.85 31.03 -17.99
N ALA A 317 -32.51 32.11 -17.60
CA ALA A 317 -31.85 33.41 -17.45
C ALA A 317 -30.81 33.33 -16.29
N VAL A 318 -29.67 33.97 -16.49
CA VAL A 318 -28.62 34.07 -15.48
C VAL A 318 -29.17 34.79 -14.24
N PRO A 319 -29.01 34.25 -13.01
CA PRO A 319 -29.53 34.87 -11.81
C PRO A 319 -28.95 36.26 -11.54
N ASP A 320 -29.79 37.22 -11.17
CA ASP A 320 -29.39 38.63 -10.89
C ASP A 320 -28.66 38.80 -9.52
N GLY A 321 -28.23 37.74 -8.86
CA GLY A 321 -27.37 37.83 -7.67
C GLY A 321 -28.06 38.24 -6.35
N CYS A 322 -29.38 38.44 -6.28
CA CYS A 322 -30.09 38.84 -5.07
C CYS A 322 -30.41 37.63 -4.15
N THR A 323 -29.56 37.36 -3.19
CA THR A 323 -29.83 36.43 -2.08
C THR A 323 -30.22 37.23 -0.82
N GLN A 324 -31.39 36.93 -0.26
CA GLN A 324 -31.84 37.55 1.00
C GLN A 324 -31.39 36.72 2.20
N THR A 325 -30.72 37.34 3.16
CA THR A 325 -30.45 36.75 4.48
C THR A 325 -31.72 36.72 5.34
N GLN A 326 -31.85 35.71 6.20
CA GLN A 326 -32.91 35.69 7.20
C GLN A 326 -32.75 36.85 8.16
N ARG A 327 -33.87 37.54 8.47
CA ARG A 327 -33.86 38.61 9.51
C ARG A 327 -33.72 37.93 10.87
N SER A 328 -32.56 38.07 11.51
CA SER A 328 -32.27 37.64 12.87
C SER A 328 -31.99 38.85 13.75
N PRO A 329 -32.24 38.81 15.06
CA PRO A 329 -31.85 39.89 15.96
C PRO A 329 -30.33 40.07 15.93
N PHE A 330 -29.87 41.30 15.95
CA PHE A 330 -28.45 41.63 15.97
C PHE A 330 -27.78 41.19 17.27
N ALA A 331 -26.51 40.80 17.20
CA ALA A 331 -25.66 40.67 18.38
C ALA A 331 -25.44 42.06 19.05
N PRO A 332 -25.43 42.14 20.39
CA PRO A 332 -25.04 43.36 21.09
C PRO A 332 -23.70 43.92 20.62
N GLU A 333 -23.51 45.26 20.74
CA GLU A 333 -22.25 45.90 20.21
C GLU A 333 -20.99 45.33 20.83
N GLU A 334 -21.02 44.98 22.11
CA GLU A 334 -19.93 44.36 22.85
C GLU A 334 -19.59 42.91 22.41
N HIS A 335 -20.50 42.29 21.65
CA HIS A 335 -20.33 40.88 21.18
C HIS A 335 -20.46 40.78 19.67
N ARG A 336 -19.54 41.40 18.92
CA ARG A 336 -19.63 41.50 17.46
C ARG A 336 -18.50 40.88 16.68
N SER A 337 -17.70 40.05 17.29
CA SER A 337 -16.69 39.30 16.51
C SER A 337 -17.21 37.97 16.01
N ILE A 338 -16.73 37.57 14.81
CA ILE A 338 -16.99 36.27 14.20
C ILE A 338 -15.73 35.42 14.36
N LYS A 339 -15.89 34.22 14.91
CA LYS A 339 -14.84 33.18 14.96
C LYS A 339 -15.28 32.03 14.05
N ALA A 340 -14.59 31.86 12.94
CA ALA A 340 -14.94 30.91 11.91
C ALA A 340 -13.91 29.75 11.84
N TYR A 341 -14.39 28.50 11.92
CA TYR A 341 -13.58 27.29 12.00
C TYR A 341 -13.98 26.28 10.93
N TYR A 342 -13.18 26.16 9.90
CA TYR A 342 -13.46 25.34 8.72
C TYR A 342 -12.63 24.07 8.65
N SER A 343 -13.22 23.00 8.07
CA SER A 343 -12.52 21.74 7.79
C SER A 343 -11.61 21.82 6.56
N GLY A 344 -11.73 22.86 5.74
CA GLY A 344 -10.98 22.94 4.49
C GLY A 344 -10.73 24.36 4.01
N GLY A 345 -9.56 24.55 3.42
CA GLY A 345 -9.02 25.85 3.03
C GLY A 345 -9.88 26.63 2.04
N THR A 346 -10.67 25.97 1.20
CA THR A 346 -11.49 26.67 0.19
C THR A 346 -12.67 27.40 0.80
N LEU A 347 -13.44 26.72 1.67
CA LEU A 347 -14.55 27.34 2.37
C LEU A 347 -14.06 28.45 3.31
N ALA A 348 -12.93 28.21 3.99
CA ALA A 348 -12.27 29.23 4.82
C ALA A 348 -11.82 30.45 3.99
N SER A 349 -11.24 30.23 2.82
CA SER A 349 -10.79 31.30 1.92
C SER A 349 -11.97 32.13 1.39
N GLU A 350 -13.07 31.48 0.99
CA GLU A 350 -14.30 32.16 0.58
C GLU A 350 -14.87 33.00 1.72
N ALA A 351 -14.96 32.43 2.92
CA ALA A 351 -15.45 33.12 4.10
C ALA A 351 -14.57 34.35 4.44
N ALA A 352 -13.26 34.20 4.45
CA ALA A 352 -12.31 35.28 4.69
C ALA A 352 -12.45 36.40 3.65
N THR A 353 -12.65 36.05 2.38
CA THR A 353 -12.82 37.02 1.28
C THR A 353 -14.11 37.80 1.43
N LEU A 354 -15.24 37.16 1.69
CA LEU A 354 -16.53 37.80 1.91
C LEU A 354 -16.53 38.69 3.17
N MET A 355 -15.90 38.24 4.25
CA MET A 355 -15.75 39.00 5.47
C MET A 355 -14.87 40.25 5.27
N LYS A 356 -13.77 40.16 4.53
CA LYS A 356 -12.92 41.30 4.17
C LYS A 356 -13.72 42.37 3.42
N ASP A 357 -14.50 41.94 2.43
CA ASP A 357 -15.33 42.85 1.63
C ASP A 357 -16.38 43.56 2.49
N ALA A 358 -17.12 42.84 3.33
CA ALA A 358 -18.19 43.39 4.17
C ALA A 358 -17.65 44.31 5.29
N LEU A 359 -16.48 43.98 5.85
CA LEU A 359 -15.86 44.73 6.95
C LEU A 359 -14.89 45.81 6.47
N GLY A 360 -14.67 45.94 5.16
CA GLY A 360 -13.82 46.98 4.57
C GLY A 360 -12.33 46.78 4.82
N PHE A 361 -11.85 45.59 5.00
CA PHE A 361 -10.43 45.30 5.20
C PHE A 361 -9.68 45.31 3.87
N SER A 362 -8.89 46.37 3.61
CA SER A 362 -8.19 46.59 2.34
C SER A 362 -6.86 45.86 2.21
N ASP A 363 -6.26 45.40 3.31
CA ASP A 363 -4.94 44.82 3.28
C ASP A 363 -4.97 43.35 2.81
N ARG A 364 -3.95 42.96 2.03
CA ARG A 364 -3.70 41.55 1.70
C ARG A 364 -3.24 40.83 2.98
N PHE A 365 -4.14 40.05 3.58
CA PHE A 365 -3.76 39.16 4.65
C PHE A 365 -3.01 37.97 4.04
N THR A 366 -1.79 37.72 4.50
CA THR A 366 -1.04 36.51 4.10
C THR A 366 -1.42 35.37 5.04
N LYS A 367 -1.83 34.25 4.50
CA LYS A 367 -2.10 33.03 5.29
C LYS A 367 -0.90 32.71 6.17
N LYS A 368 -1.13 32.61 7.47
CA LYS A 368 -0.13 32.23 8.45
C LYS A 368 -0.73 31.29 9.48
N GLU A 369 -0.10 30.12 9.67
CA GLU A 369 -0.51 29.15 10.70
C GLU A 369 -2.01 28.76 10.59
N GLY A 370 -2.52 28.51 9.37
CA GLY A 370 -3.92 28.18 9.12
C GLY A 370 -4.90 29.35 9.17
N PHE A 371 -4.49 30.56 9.64
CA PHE A 371 -5.37 31.74 9.63
C PHE A 371 -5.53 32.29 8.22
N MET A 372 -6.79 32.37 7.75
CA MET A 372 -7.19 33.05 6.51
C MET A 372 -7.59 34.50 6.75
N LEU A 373 -8.03 34.80 7.96
CA LEU A 373 -8.31 36.14 8.48
C LEU A 373 -8.03 36.17 9.98
N HIS A 374 -7.31 37.22 10.45
CA HIS A 374 -7.15 37.46 11.88
C HIS A 374 -7.02 38.99 12.06
N ARG A 375 -8.14 39.65 12.33
CA ARG A 375 -8.17 41.12 12.46
C ARG A 375 -9.40 41.62 13.25
N ASP A 376 -9.19 42.62 14.09
CA ASP A 376 -10.24 43.31 14.86
C ASP A 376 -11.20 42.37 15.62
N GLY A 377 -10.63 41.29 16.18
CA GLY A 377 -11.38 40.23 16.86
C GLY A 377 -11.97 39.15 15.94
N HIS A 378 -12.07 39.39 14.63
CA HIS A 378 -12.53 38.42 13.67
C HIS A 378 -11.44 37.41 13.32
N ILE A 379 -11.81 36.13 13.26
CA ILE A 379 -10.93 35.04 12.91
C ILE A 379 -11.60 34.11 11.88
N VAL A 380 -10.84 33.74 10.86
CA VAL A 380 -11.20 32.62 9.96
C VAL A 380 -10.02 31.68 9.91
N VAL A 381 -10.23 30.43 10.30
CA VAL A 381 -9.19 29.40 10.41
C VAL A 381 -9.52 28.22 9.52
N ASP A 382 -8.53 27.79 8.75
CA ASP A 382 -8.49 26.51 8.05
C ASP A 382 -7.89 25.46 8.99
N LEU A 383 -8.74 24.66 9.63
CA LEU A 383 -8.29 23.58 10.51
C LEU A 383 -7.76 22.35 9.74
N GLY A 384 -7.93 22.33 8.41
CA GLY A 384 -7.31 21.34 7.52
C GLY A 384 -5.87 21.69 7.13
N ASP A 385 -5.33 22.83 7.60
CA ASP A 385 -3.92 23.20 7.39
C ASP A 385 -2.98 22.24 8.15
N ASP A 386 -1.79 22.01 7.60
CA ASP A 386 -0.77 21.11 8.16
C ASP A 386 -0.47 21.43 9.64
N VAL A 387 -0.48 22.69 10.04
CA VAL A 387 -0.27 23.13 11.44
C VAL A 387 -1.24 22.44 12.41
N TYR A 388 -2.45 22.12 11.96
CA TYR A 388 -3.49 21.48 12.80
C TYR A 388 -3.66 20.00 12.55
N THR A 389 -3.27 19.50 11.38
CA THR A 389 -3.43 18.09 10.97
C THR A 389 -2.19 17.25 11.21
N VAL A 390 -1.03 17.90 11.45
CA VAL A 390 0.20 17.21 11.79
C VAL A 390 0.03 16.38 13.08
N GLY A 391 0.05 15.05 12.94
CA GLY A 391 -0.10 14.12 14.07
C GLY A 391 -1.53 14.02 14.65
N ARG A 392 -2.51 14.59 13.98
CA ARG A 392 -3.94 14.49 14.32
C ARG A 392 -4.76 14.18 13.08
N PRO A 393 -5.93 13.52 13.22
CA PRO A 393 -6.83 13.32 12.10
C PRO A 393 -7.31 14.65 11.51
N HIS A 394 -7.60 14.61 10.22
CA HIS A 394 -8.18 15.76 9.52
C HIS A 394 -9.53 16.15 10.17
N PRO A 395 -9.89 17.44 10.28
CA PRO A 395 -11.12 17.93 10.93
C PRO A 395 -12.43 17.48 10.28
N MET A 396 -12.39 16.90 9.08
CA MET A 396 -13.52 16.17 8.49
C MET A 396 -13.77 14.81 9.16
N ILE A 397 -12.73 14.21 9.74
CA ILE A 397 -12.77 12.87 10.34
C ILE A 397 -12.96 12.97 11.85
N ASP A 398 -12.32 13.97 12.51
CA ASP A 398 -12.32 14.12 13.96
C ASP A 398 -12.70 15.56 14.36
N PRO A 399 -13.77 15.76 15.18
CA PRO A 399 -14.20 17.06 15.65
C PRO A 399 -13.33 17.67 16.76
N ALA A 400 -12.39 16.93 17.37
CA ALA A 400 -11.72 17.32 18.61
C ALA A 400 -11.02 18.68 18.52
N LYS A 401 -10.23 18.95 17.46
CA LYS A 401 -9.55 20.25 17.31
C LYS A 401 -10.52 21.41 17.10
N ARG A 402 -11.61 21.17 16.38
CA ARG A 402 -12.66 22.19 16.21
C ARG A 402 -13.33 22.53 17.51
N ILE A 403 -13.65 21.52 18.33
CA ILE A 403 -14.25 21.70 19.66
C ILE A 403 -13.31 22.51 20.55
N GLU A 404 -12.01 22.17 20.57
CA GLU A 404 -10.96 22.93 21.29
C GLU A 404 -10.96 24.41 20.89
N CYS A 405 -10.91 24.70 19.60
CA CYS A 405 -10.95 26.08 19.09
C CYS A 405 -12.27 26.81 19.41
N MET A 406 -13.42 26.14 19.38
CA MET A 406 -14.71 26.73 19.78
C MET A 406 -14.74 27.05 21.27
N GLN A 407 -14.12 26.21 22.11
CA GLN A 407 -13.99 26.46 23.56
C GLN A 407 -13.13 27.70 23.84
N GLU A 408 -11.97 27.81 23.16
CA GLU A 408 -11.11 28.99 23.26
C GLU A 408 -11.81 30.25 22.77
N ALA A 409 -12.60 30.16 21.69
CA ALA A 409 -13.34 31.31 21.14
C ALA A 409 -14.31 31.94 22.14
N VAL A 410 -14.93 31.15 22.99
CA VAL A 410 -15.92 31.62 23.98
C VAL A 410 -15.21 32.30 25.16
N GLU A 411 -13.93 32.10 25.36
CA GLU A 411 -13.12 32.85 26.35
C GLU A 411 -12.96 34.36 26.00
N ASP A 412 -13.03 34.69 24.69
CA ASP A 412 -13.03 36.06 24.22
C ASP A 412 -14.45 36.65 24.37
N PRO A 413 -14.64 37.69 25.25
CA PRO A 413 -15.96 38.31 25.48
C PRO A 413 -16.54 38.95 24.22
N SER A 414 -15.72 39.33 23.25
CA SER A 414 -16.18 39.95 21.99
C SER A 414 -16.85 38.97 21.04
N THR A 415 -16.72 37.65 21.27
CA THR A 415 -17.27 36.63 20.40
C THR A 415 -18.80 36.61 20.44
N GLY A 416 -19.41 36.97 19.32
CA GLY A 416 -20.86 36.93 19.16
C GLY A 416 -21.36 35.86 18.23
N VAL A 417 -20.49 35.43 17.29
CA VAL A 417 -20.85 34.39 16.30
C VAL A 417 -19.72 33.38 16.16
N ILE A 418 -20.07 32.10 16.26
CA ILE A 418 -19.21 30.98 15.87
C ILE A 418 -19.74 30.43 14.55
N LEU A 419 -18.91 30.44 13.51
CA LEU A 419 -19.24 30.01 12.17
C LEU A 419 -18.41 28.74 11.84
N PHE A 420 -19.04 27.70 11.26
CA PHE A 420 -18.37 26.46 10.92
C PHE A 420 -19.03 25.69 9.79
N ASP A 421 -18.30 24.73 9.22
CA ASP A 421 -18.80 23.79 8.23
C ASP A 421 -19.04 22.39 8.84
N VAL A 422 -19.90 21.60 8.21
CA VAL A 422 -20.03 20.16 8.41
C VAL A 422 -19.96 19.48 7.05
N MET A 423 -18.91 18.66 6.85
CA MET A 423 -18.67 17.96 5.61
C MET A 423 -19.26 16.54 5.71
N LEU A 424 -20.07 16.19 4.73
CA LEU A 424 -20.59 14.82 4.54
C LEU A 424 -19.88 14.15 3.36
N GLY A 425 -20.24 12.89 3.08
CA GLY A 425 -19.70 12.09 2.00
C GLY A 425 -18.70 11.05 2.46
N TYR A 426 -18.10 10.36 1.50
CA TYR A 426 -17.10 9.34 1.76
C TYR A 426 -15.84 9.95 2.39
N GLY A 427 -15.25 9.21 3.33
CA GLY A 427 -14.06 9.64 4.09
C GLY A 427 -14.35 10.59 5.26
N SER A 428 -15.53 11.22 5.33
CA SER A 428 -15.92 12.10 6.42
C SER A 428 -16.45 11.32 7.63
N HIS A 429 -16.50 11.99 8.80
CA HIS A 429 -17.04 11.41 10.05
C HIS A 429 -18.47 10.88 9.87
N ALA A 430 -18.77 9.74 10.46
CA ALA A 430 -20.09 9.08 10.32
C ALA A 430 -21.26 9.95 10.81
N ASP A 431 -21.06 10.76 11.85
CA ASP A 431 -22.04 11.71 12.40
C ASP A 431 -21.35 12.94 13.01
N MET A 432 -20.76 13.78 12.17
CA MET A 432 -20.08 15.01 12.62
C MET A 432 -21.04 15.97 13.33
N ALA A 433 -22.27 16.12 12.81
CA ALA A 433 -23.28 16.97 13.44
C ALA A 433 -23.55 16.50 14.88
N GLY A 434 -23.82 15.22 15.10
CA GLY A 434 -24.06 14.66 16.43
C GLY A 434 -22.87 14.79 17.37
N ALA A 435 -21.65 14.62 16.85
CA ALA A 435 -20.42 14.73 17.64
C ALA A 435 -20.14 16.17 18.16
N LEU A 436 -20.60 17.20 17.45
CA LEU A 436 -20.47 18.59 17.86
C LEU A 436 -21.50 19.05 18.89
N LEU A 437 -22.68 18.40 18.96
CA LEU A 437 -23.80 18.84 19.81
C LEU A 437 -23.46 19.01 21.30
N PRO A 438 -22.75 18.09 21.97
CA PRO A 438 -22.43 18.25 23.37
C PRO A 438 -21.59 19.51 23.65
N ALA A 439 -20.63 19.82 22.77
CA ALA A 439 -19.80 21.01 22.88
C ALA A 439 -20.62 22.29 22.64
N ILE A 440 -21.45 22.30 21.60
CA ILE A 440 -22.34 23.45 21.29
C ILE A 440 -23.25 23.76 22.49
N HIS A 441 -23.93 22.76 23.07
CA HIS A 441 -24.80 22.96 24.21
C HIS A 441 -24.04 23.48 25.44
N ALA A 442 -22.85 22.94 25.73
CA ALA A 442 -22.03 23.41 26.85
C ALA A 442 -21.59 24.87 26.67
N LEU A 443 -21.23 25.27 25.45
CA LEU A 443 -20.83 26.63 25.14
C LEU A 443 -22.00 27.62 25.19
N GLN A 444 -23.20 27.22 24.76
CA GLN A 444 -24.43 27.98 24.90
C GLN A 444 -24.77 28.23 26.38
N GLN A 445 -24.75 27.18 27.21
CA GLN A 445 -25.00 27.28 28.66
C GLN A 445 -23.98 28.22 29.34
N ARG A 446 -22.69 28.15 28.95
CA ARG A 446 -21.66 29.05 29.45
C ARG A 446 -21.95 30.51 29.09
N ALA A 447 -22.28 30.77 27.83
CA ALA A 447 -22.61 32.11 27.36
C ALA A 447 -23.85 32.65 28.08
N GLU A 448 -24.89 31.83 28.27
CA GLU A 448 -26.10 32.20 29.04
C GLU A 448 -25.79 32.53 30.50
N ALA A 449 -24.92 31.71 31.17
CA ALA A 449 -24.48 31.97 32.54
C ALA A 449 -23.72 33.29 32.68
N GLU A 450 -23.02 33.72 31.65
CA GLU A 450 -22.31 35.01 31.54
C GLU A 450 -23.22 36.15 31.02
N SER A 451 -24.50 35.90 30.81
CA SER A 451 -25.48 36.83 30.23
C SER A 451 -25.07 37.36 28.84
N ARG A 452 -24.39 36.52 28.06
CA ARG A 452 -23.92 36.80 26.70
C ARG A 452 -24.83 36.17 25.65
N THR A 453 -24.99 36.88 24.52
CA THR A 453 -25.62 36.30 23.33
C THR A 453 -24.55 35.71 22.42
N LEU A 454 -24.62 34.42 22.19
CA LEU A 454 -23.72 33.67 21.31
C LEU A 454 -24.54 32.94 20.23
N TYR A 455 -24.25 33.23 18.97
CA TYR A 455 -24.89 32.57 17.83
C TYR A 455 -23.95 31.54 17.23
N PHE A 456 -24.53 30.38 16.86
CA PHE A 456 -23.87 29.37 16.06
C PHE A 456 -24.47 29.36 14.65
N VAL A 457 -23.63 29.51 13.65
CA VAL A 457 -24.03 29.48 12.24
C VAL A 457 -23.23 28.37 11.54
N ALA A 458 -23.92 27.56 10.77
CA ALA A 458 -23.25 26.45 10.07
C ALA A 458 -23.71 26.32 8.61
N THR A 459 -22.83 25.78 7.78
CA THR A 459 -23.22 25.17 6.50
C THR A 459 -22.99 23.66 6.55
N VAL A 460 -23.83 22.90 5.87
CA VAL A 460 -23.67 21.45 5.70
C VAL A 460 -23.38 21.19 4.22
N CYS A 461 -22.13 20.83 3.92
CA CYS A 461 -21.71 20.42 2.58
C CYS A 461 -22.06 18.94 2.40
N GLY A 462 -23.14 18.65 1.69
CA GLY A 462 -23.63 17.30 1.51
C GLY A 462 -24.88 17.22 0.64
N THR A 463 -25.28 15.98 0.34
CA THR A 463 -26.49 15.65 -0.41
C THR A 463 -27.38 14.67 0.36
N ARG A 464 -28.64 14.51 -0.07
CA ARG A 464 -29.55 13.53 0.50
C ARG A 464 -29.18 12.08 0.24
N THR A 465 -28.27 11.86 -0.67
CA THR A 465 -27.76 10.52 -1.03
C THR A 465 -26.43 10.18 -0.36
N ASP A 466 -25.86 11.11 0.40
CA ASP A 466 -24.68 10.83 1.22
C ASP A 466 -25.00 9.83 2.36
N ILE A 467 -24.05 9.03 2.74
CA ILE A 467 -24.20 7.96 3.74
C ILE A 467 -24.59 8.47 5.14
N GLN A 468 -24.35 9.77 5.42
CA GLN A 468 -24.65 10.40 6.72
C GLN A 468 -26.04 11.05 6.79
N GLU A 469 -26.86 10.97 5.75
CA GLU A 469 -28.22 11.54 5.68
C GLU A 469 -28.27 13.05 5.95
N TYR A 470 -28.16 13.86 4.90
CA TYR A 470 -28.09 15.33 4.94
C TYR A 470 -29.20 15.97 5.79
N ASP A 471 -30.46 15.59 5.56
CA ASP A 471 -31.62 16.18 6.27
C ASP A 471 -31.55 15.88 7.79
N ALA A 472 -31.05 14.71 8.19
CA ALA A 472 -30.84 14.35 9.59
C ALA A 472 -29.71 15.18 10.23
N ALA A 473 -28.61 15.41 9.54
CA ALA A 473 -27.51 16.26 10.02
C ALA A 473 -27.99 17.72 10.23
N VAL A 474 -28.73 18.27 9.25
CA VAL A 474 -29.34 19.61 9.35
C VAL A 474 -30.29 19.71 10.54
N GLN A 475 -31.21 18.75 10.69
CA GLN A 475 -32.19 18.72 11.79
C GLN A 475 -31.51 18.65 13.17
N LYS A 476 -30.45 17.84 13.32
CA LYS A 476 -29.66 17.78 14.57
C LYS A 476 -29.11 19.14 14.96
N LEU A 477 -28.44 19.84 14.04
CA LEU A 477 -27.88 21.18 14.28
C LEU A 477 -28.98 22.20 14.59
N GLN A 478 -30.05 22.22 13.80
CA GLN A 478 -31.17 23.15 14.03
C GLN A 478 -31.86 22.92 15.40
N SER A 479 -31.99 21.65 15.82
CA SER A 479 -32.59 21.34 17.14
C SER A 479 -31.69 21.81 18.30
N ALA A 480 -30.42 22.01 18.08
CA ALA A 480 -29.48 22.63 19.04
C ALA A 480 -29.41 24.17 18.93
N GLY A 481 -30.29 24.80 18.17
CA GLY A 481 -30.34 26.25 18.01
C GLY A 481 -29.25 26.81 17.05
N VAL A 482 -28.60 25.95 16.24
CA VAL A 482 -27.65 26.40 15.21
C VAL A 482 -28.44 26.92 14.00
N VAL A 483 -28.07 28.08 13.49
CA VAL A 483 -28.60 28.61 12.22
C VAL A 483 -27.91 27.88 11.07
N VAL A 484 -28.57 26.94 10.43
CA VAL A 484 -28.02 26.18 9.30
C VAL A 484 -28.41 26.84 7.99
N CYS A 485 -27.40 27.16 7.19
CA CYS A 485 -27.54 27.78 5.86
C CYS A 485 -27.25 26.76 4.76
N GLU A 486 -27.88 26.90 3.60
CA GLU A 486 -27.75 25.96 2.47
C GLU A 486 -26.37 25.97 1.85
N THR A 487 -25.64 27.07 1.87
CA THR A 487 -24.34 27.23 1.28
C THR A 487 -23.41 28.00 2.20
N ASN A 488 -22.09 27.83 2.02
CA ASN A 488 -21.08 28.55 2.78
C ASN A 488 -21.23 30.08 2.63
N LYS A 489 -21.47 30.58 1.42
CA LYS A 489 -21.77 31.99 1.16
C LYS A 489 -22.89 32.50 2.04
N LEU A 490 -24.03 31.77 2.08
CA LEU A 490 -25.20 32.15 2.88
C LEU A 490 -24.91 32.13 4.38
N ALA A 491 -24.08 31.17 4.84
CA ALA A 491 -23.68 31.10 6.24
C ALA A 491 -22.81 32.29 6.63
N VAL A 492 -21.87 32.71 5.79
CA VAL A 492 -21.07 33.90 5.99
C VAL A 492 -21.92 35.16 5.97
N MET A 493 -22.82 35.32 4.98
CA MET A 493 -23.73 36.46 4.90
C MET A 493 -24.64 36.58 6.15
N GLN A 494 -25.13 35.42 6.66
CA GLN A 494 -25.92 35.37 7.88
C GLN A 494 -25.10 35.78 9.11
N ALA A 495 -23.86 35.29 9.23
CA ALA A 495 -22.95 35.65 10.32
C ALA A 495 -22.63 37.15 10.29
N LEU A 496 -22.38 37.75 9.12
CA LEU A 496 -22.15 39.18 8.93
C LEU A 496 -23.41 40.00 9.25
N ALA A 497 -24.60 39.55 8.85
CA ALA A 497 -25.84 40.21 9.15
C ALA A 497 -26.10 40.26 10.68
N LEU A 498 -25.75 39.18 11.40
CA LEU A 498 -25.88 39.10 12.88
C LEU A 498 -25.00 40.15 13.61
N ILE A 499 -23.89 40.54 13.05
CA ILE A 499 -23.01 41.55 13.61
C ILE A 499 -23.22 42.95 13.02
N GLY A 500 -24.28 43.11 12.18
CA GLY A 500 -24.70 44.41 11.64
C GLY A 500 -23.95 44.85 10.36
N HIS A 501 -23.25 43.95 9.69
CA HIS A 501 -22.52 44.20 8.43
C HIS A 501 -23.06 43.37 7.28
N PRO A 502 -24.36 43.54 6.84
CA PRO A 502 -24.92 42.75 5.75
C PRO A 502 -24.17 42.97 4.46
N LEU A 503 -23.82 41.87 3.78
CA LEU A 503 -23.19 41.94 2.46
C LEU A 503 -24.28 42.11 1.39
N HIS A 504 -24.04 43.03 0.45
CA HIS A 504 -24.91 43.28 -0.70
C HIS A 504 -24.19 42.93 -1.98
N GLU A 505 -24.82 42.08 -2.78
CA GLU A 505 -24.31 41.75 -4.10
C GLU A 505 -24.84 42.71 -5.15
N GLN A 506 -24.01 42.96 -6.17
CA GLN A 506 -24.41 43.78 -7.32
C GLN A 506 -24.42 42.89 -8.56
N PRO A 507 -25.44 43.05 -9.44
CA PRO A 507 -25.46 42.33 -10.74
C PRO A 507 -24.22 42.67 -11.57
N LYS A 508 -23.66 41.66 -12.26
CA LYS A 508 -22.52 41.83 -13.17
C LYS A 508 -23.04 42.00 -14.61
N PRO A 509 -22.61 43.04 -15.33
CA PRO A 509 -22.96 43.18 -16.74
C PRO A 509 -22.30 42.09 -17.56
N VAL A 510 -22.97 41.69 -18.64
CA VAL A 510 -22.42 40.73 -19.64
C VAL A 510 -21.84 41.53 -20.78
N HIS A 511 -20.53 41.38 -21.02
CA HIS A 511 -19.83 42.01 -22.15
C HIS A 511 -19.69 41.00 -23.30
N LYS A 512 -19.40 41.53 -24.49
CA LYS A 512 -19.09 40.67 -25.64
C LYS A 512 -17.81 39.90 -25.33
N LYS A 513 -17.81 38.59 -25.68
CA LYS A 513 -16.67 37.72 -25.48
C LYS A 513 -15.44 38.23 -26.24
N GLU A 514 -14.29 38.29 -25.58
CA GLU A 514 -13.03 38.58 -26.26
C GLU A 514 -12.68 37.43 -27.22
N THR A 515 -12.18 37.76 -28.40
CA THR A 515 -11.76 36.74 -29.38
C THR A 515 -10.40 36.18 -29.00
N SER A 516 -10.31 34.87 -28.86
CA SER A 516 -9.05 34.13 -28.74
C SER A 516 -8.75 33.40 -30.04
N GLU A 517 -7.49 33.39 -30.45
CA GLU A 517 -6.98 32.56 -31.53
C GLU A 517 -6.73 31.12 -31.11
N GLU A 518 -6.70 30.84 -29.78
CA GLU A 518 -6.55 29.49 -29.28
C GLU A 518 -7.83 28.67 -29.48
N VAL A 519 -7.66 27.52 -30.09
CA VAL A 519 -8.72 26.52 -30.27
C VAL A 519 -8.42 25.36 -29.35
N CYS A 520 -9.46 24.77 -28.77
CA CYS A 520 -9.30 23.53 -27.96
C CYS A 520 -8.61 22.46 -28.79
N ALA A 521 -7.57 21.85 -28.23
CA ALA A 521 -6.84 20.78 -28.89
C ALA A 521 -7.70 19.50 -28.98
N ALA A 522 -7.37 18.62 -29.90
CA ALA A 522 -8.03 17.30 -29.97
C ALA A 522 -7.65 16.51 -28.72
N ALA A 523 -8.64 16.11 -27.92
CA ALA A 523 -8.43 15.28 -26.73
C ALA A 523 -8.01 13.87 -27.13
N SER A 524 -7.15 13.24 -26.34
CA SER A 524 -6.76 11.85 -26.56
C SER A 524 -7.94 10.89 -26.33
N GLU A 525 -7.97 9.78 -27.06
CA GLU A 525 -9.00 8.75 -26.86
C GLU A 525 -8.94 8.13 -25.47
N LYS A 526 -7.75 8.02 -24.87
CA LYS A 526 -7.54 7.48 -23.51
C LYS A 526 -8.20 8.38 -22.46
N LEU A 527 -8.03 9.70 -22.57
CA LEU A 527 -8.69 10.67 -21.69
C LEU A 527 -10.21 10.71 -21.90
N MET A 528 -10.66 10.65 -23.14
CA MET A 528 -12.09 10.58 -23.46
C MET A 528 -12.72 9.31 -22.89
N ALA A 529 -12.03 8.17 -22.93
CA ALA A 529 -12.49 6.91 -22.33
C ALA A 529 -12.63 7.00 -20.80
N LEU A 530 -11.72 7.70 -20.12
CA LEU A 530 -11.77 7.90 -18.67
C LEU A 530 -13.07 8.59 -18.21
N LEU A 531 -13.59 9.53 -19.00
CA LEU A 531 -14.81 10.28 -18.69
C LEU A 531 -16.11 9.62 -19.17
N ARG A 532 -16.03 8.66 -20.10
CA ARG A 532 -17.21 8.05 -20.76
C ARG A 532 -17.55 6.67 -20.23
N ARG A 533 -16.62 5.97 -19.57
CA ARG A 533 -16.85 4.67 -18.95
C ARG A 533 -16.35 4.66 -17.53
N LYS A 534 -16.99 3.83 -16.68
CA LYS A 534 -16.48 3.62 -15.33
C LYS A 534 -15.03 3.12 -15.39
N PRO A 535 -14.14 3.67 -14.57
CA PRO A 535 -12.74 3.27 -14.60
C PRO A 535 -12.54 1.84 -14.08
N ASP A 536 -11.57 1.16 -14.66
CA ASP A 536 -10.99 -0.07 -14.13
C ASP A 536 -9.76 0.31 -13.31
N ILE A 537 -9.77 -0.01 -12.02
CA ILE A 537 -8.90 0.65 -11.03
C ILE A 537 -7.87 -0.31 -10.44
N VAL A 538 -6.61 0.10 -10.45
CA VAL A 538 -5.57 -0.41 -9.53
C VAL A 538 -5.46 0.56 -8.35
N ASN A 539 -5.87 0.11 -7.16
CA ASN A 539 -5.86 0.95 -5.96
C ASN A 539 -4.62 0.65 -5.11
N ILE A 540 -3.76 1.65 -4.92
CA ILE A 540 -2.47 1.54 -4.23
C ILE A 540 -2.53 2.35 -2.94
N GLY A 541 -2.76 1.68 -1.82
CA GLY A 541 -2.87 2.28 -0.49
C GLY A 541 -4.23 2.03 0.16
N LEU A 542 -4.97 3.08 0.53
CA LEU A 542 -6.21 3.02 1.32
C LEU A 542 -7.28 2.11 0.69
N LYS A 543 -7.60 0.98 1.34
CA LYS A 543 -8.61 0.01 0.88
C LYS A 543 -10.01 0.62 0.77
N SER A 544 -10.34 1.59 1.60
CA SER A 544 -11.65 2.28 1.55
C SER A 544 -11.96 2.92 0.20
N PHE A 545 -10.94 3.39 -0.53
CA PHE A 545 -11.13 3.95 -1.86
C PHE A 545 -11.53 2.88 -2.89
N ALA A 546 -10.91 1.69 -2.80
CA ALA A 546 -11.30 0.54 -3.61
C ALA A 546 -12.73 0.09 -3.31
N GLU A 547 -13.12 0.04 -2.02
CA GLU A 547 -14.45 -0.36 -1.59
C GLU A 547 -15.54 0.56 -2.13
N VAL A 548 -15.32 1.88 -2.05
CA VAL A 548 -16.23 2.89 -2.61
C VAL A 548 -16.37 2.71 -4.12
N ALA A 549 -15.28 2.65 -4.86
CA ALA A 549 -15.31 2.49 -6.32
C ALA A 549 -16.07 1.21 -6.74
N ARG A 550 -15.88 0.11 -6.02
CA ARG A 550 -16.58 -1.16 -6.27
C ARG A 550 -18.08 -1.06 -5.96
N SER A 551 -18.48 -0.36 -4.91
CA SER A 551 -19.90 -0.15 -4.60
C SER A 551 -20.64 0.58 -5.74
N PHE A 552 -19.90 1.36 -6.54
CA PHE A 552 -20.38 1.98 -7.79
C PHE A 552 -20.19 1.10 -9.02
N GLY A 553 -19.72 -0.14 -8.88
CA GLY A 553 -19.60 -1.13 -9.95
C GLY A 553 -18.32 -1.03 -10.78
N CYS A 554 -17.25 -0.45 -10.26
CA CYS A 554 -15.93 -0.50 -10.87
C CYS A 554 -15.26 -1.86 -10.63
N ARG A 555 -14.56 -2.38 -11.63
CA ARG A 555 -13.60 -3.47 -11.41
C ARG A 555 -12.37 -2.87 -10.74
N THR A 556 -11.92 -3.49 -9.65
CA THR A 556 -10.84 -2.92 -8.84
C THR A 556 -9.94 -4.02 -8.32
N VAL A 557 -8.64 -3.87 -8.49
CA VAL A 557 -7.58 -4.66 -7.84
C VAL A 557 -7.01 -3.83 -6.72
N GLN A 558 -6.90 -4.43 -5.52
CA GLN A 558 -6.18 -3.83 -4.40
C GLN A 558 -4.71 -4.21 -4.48
N PHE A 559 -3.85 -3.22 -4.59
CA PHE A 559 -2.41 -3.41 -4.51
C PHE A 559 -1.97 -3.33 -3.03
N ASN A 560 -1.49 -4.44 -2.48
CA ASN A 560 -0.96 -4.52 -1.12
C ASN A 560 0.46 -3.93 -1.09
N TRP A 561 0.51 -2.61 -1.23
CA TRP A 561 1.77 -1.88 -1.32
C TRP A 561 2.55 -1.90 0.00
N ALA A 562 3.84 -2.10 -0.11
CA ALA A 562 4.80 -1.91 0.97
C ALA A 562 5.99 -1.08 0.46
N PRO A 563 6.66 -0.30 1.32
CA PRO A 563 7.82 0.46 0.91
C PRO A 563 8.93 -0.44 0.33
N PRO A 564 9.51 -0.10 -0.84
CA PRO A 564 10.61 -0.88 -1.41
C PRO A 564 11.74 -1.07 -0.41
N ALA A 565 12.33 -2.27 -0.38
CA ALA A 565 13.44 -2.64 0.50
C ALA A 565 13.21 -2.27 1.99
N GLY A 566 11.97 -2.33 2.42
CA GLY A 566 11.65 -1.96 3.79
C GLY A 566 11.93 -0.48 4.11
N GLY A 567 12.00 0.43 3.14
CA GLY A 567 12.30 1.85 3.30
C GLY A 567 13.77 2.16 3.57
N ASP A 568 14.68 1.19 3.39
CA ASP A 568 16.12 1.40 3.48
C ASP A 568 16.61 2.26 2.30
N ALA A 569 17.06 3.48 2.59
CA ALA A 569 17.43 4.46 1.57
C ALA A 569 18.61 4.01 0.69
N GLU A 570 19.59 3.28 1.25
CA GLU A 570 20.73 2.76 0.49
C GLU A 570 20.30 1.63 -0.43
N MET A 571 19.47 0.72 0.07
CA MET A 571 18.91 -0.38 -0.73
C MET A 571 17.96 0.14 -1.82
N ILE A 572 17.12 1.13 -1.53
CA ILE A 572 16.28 1.79 -2.54
C ILE A 572 17.15 2.40 -3.65
N ARG A 573 18.24 3.07 -3.30
CA ARG A 573 19.19 3.64 -4.28
C ARG A 573 19.82 2.55 -5.15
N ILE A 574 20.20 1.42 -4.55
CA ILE A 574 20.77 0.28 -5.28
C ILE A 574 19.74 -0.32 -6.24
N LEU A 575 18.50 -0.53 -5.78
CA LEU A 575 17.41 -1.06 -6.61
C LEU A 575 17.04 -0.10 -7.75
N THR A 576 17.04 1.22 -7.48
CA THR A 576 16.81 2.24 -8.51
C THR A 576 17.94 2.22 -9.55
N PHE A 577 19.19 2.16 -9.10
CA PHE A 577 20.34 2.05 -9.99
C PHE A 577 20.26 0.80 -10.87
N LEU A 578 19.94 -0.36 -10.28
CA LEU A 578 19.80 -1.63 -11.03
C LEU A 578 18.68 -1.53 -12.06
N ARG A 579 17.59 -0.85 -11.76
CA ARG A 579 16.48 -0.64 -12.69
C ARG A 579 16.85 0.28 -13.84
N GLU A 580 17.50 1.41 -13.56
CA GLU A 580 17.86 2.41 -14.57
C GLU A 580 19.00 1.97 -15.50
N TYR A 581 19.96 1.19 -14.99
CA TYR A 581 21.16 0.80 -15.71
C TYR A 581 21.24 -0.68 -16.07
N GLY A 582 20.42 -1.53 -15.44
CA GLY A 582 20.45 -2.99 -15.60
C GLY A 582 19.23 -3.59 -16.29
N ASP A 583 18.19 -2.80 -16.57
CA ASP A 583 16.86 -3.28 -16.98
C ASP A 583 16.88 -4.35 -18.08
N HIS A 584 17.56 -4.11 -19.16
CA HIS A 584 17.58 -5.10 -20.25
C HIS A 584 18.50 -6.28 -19.97
N ALA A 585 19.69 -6.06 -19.42
CA ALA A 585 20.65 -7.12 -19.16
C ALA A 585 20.17 -8.08 -18.06
N VAL A 586 19.54 -7.56 -17.01
CA VAL A 586 18.97 -8.38 -15.92
C VAL A 586 17.78 -9.19 -16.41
N ASP A 587 16.86 -8.58 -17.16
CA ASP A 587 15.69 -9.26 -17.69
C ASP A 587 16.05 -10.33 -18.72
N GLU A 588 17.00 -10.05 -19.62
CA GLU A 588 17.53 -11.03 -20.56
C GLU A 588 18.21 -12.19 -19.85
N ALA A 589 19.02 -11.92 -18.81
CA ALA A 589 19.67 -12.93 -17.99
C ALA A 589 18.65 -13.81 -17.23
N ASN A 590 17.64 -13.19 -16.63
CA ASN A 590 16.56 -13.93 -15.95
C ASN A 590 15.72 -14.77 -16.92
N ALA A 591 15.42 -14.26 -18.12
CA ALA A 591 14.76 -15.04 -19.17
C ALA A 591 15.61 -16.24 -19.62
N GLU A 592 16.94 -16.08 -19.74
CA GLU A 592 17.86 -17.20 -20.02
C GLU A 592 17.83 -18.23 -18.89
N VAL A 593 17.86 -17.80 -17.62
CA VAL A 593 17.75 -18.69 -16.46
C VAL A 593 16.46 -19.49 -16.51
N LEU A 594 15.32 -18.82 -16.72
CA LEU A 594 14.02 -19.48 -16.84
C LEU A 594 13.99 -20.48 -18.02
N SER A 595 14.53 -20.11 -19.16
CA SER A 595 14.63 -20.99 -20.32
C SER A 595 15.42 -22.28 -20.01
N LYS A 596 16.55 -22.17 -19.31
CA LYS A 596 17.35 -23.33 -18.88
C LYS A 596 16.59 -24.20 -17.88
N ILE A 597 15.87 -23.60 -16.93
CA ILE A 597 15.05 -24.34 -15.96
C ILE A 597 13.93 -25.12 -16.66
N ILE A 598 13.19 -24.46 -17.55
CA ILE A 598 12.07 -25.07 -18.28
C ILE A 598 12.53 -26.18 -19.23
N ALA A 599 13.68 -25.99 -19.89
CA ALA A 599 14.24 -26.97 -20.81
C ALA A 599 14.90 -28.17 -20.13
N SER A 600 15.13 -28.10 -18.82
CA SER A 600 15.86 -29.13 -18.07
C SER A 600 15.17 -30.48 -18.06
N GLN A 601 15.98 -31.54 -18.27
CA GLN A 601 15.54 -32.96 -18.29
C GLN A 601 16.33 -33.79 -17.26
N PRO A 602 15.95 -33.70 -15.96
CA PRO A 602 16.62 -34.44 -14.90
C PRO A 602 16.28 -35.93 -14.94
N VAL A 603 17.29 -36.77 -14.78
CA VAL A 603 17.21 -38.23 -14.83
C VAL A 603 17.97 -38.83 -13.65
N ILE A 604 17.41 -39.83 -12.98
CA ILE A 604 18.16 -40.64 -12.03
C ILE A 604 18.98 -41.67 -12.82
N ARG A 605 20.30 -41.58 -12.70
CA ARG A 605 21.22 -42.47 -13.43
C ARG A 605 21.63 -43.69 -12.63
N ASP A 606 21.86 -43.55 -11.35
CA ASP A 606 22.40 -44.62 -10.51
C ASP A 606 22.13 -44.38 -9.01
N VAL A 607 22.42 -45.41 -8.22
CA VAL A 607 22.63 -45.33 -6.77
C VAL A 607 23.94 -46.02 -6.44
N VAL A 608 24.88 -45.26 -5.88
CA VAL A 608 26.25 -45.72 -5.59
C VAL A 608 26.75 -45.21 -4.23
N PRO A 609 27.75 -45.83 -3.61
CA PRO A 609 28.41 -45.25 -2.45
C PRO A 609 28.91 -43.83 -2.73
N ALA A 610 28.69 -42.90 -1.83
CA ALA A 610 28.95 -41.49 -2.02
C ALA A 610 30.42 -41.18 -2.42
N MET A 611 31.37 -41.91 -1.84
CA MET A 611 32.79 -41.78 -2.14
C MET A 611 33.18 -42.09 -3.59
N GLN A 612 32.33 -42.78 -4.33
CA GLN A 612 32.61 -43.13 -5.76
C GLN A 612 32.32 -41.95 -6.69
N VAL A 613 31.48 -41.03 -6.28
CA VAL A 613 31.00 -39.86 -7.09
C VAL A 613 31.30 -38.53 -6.48
N ILE A 614 31.67 -38.48 -5.20
CA ILE A 614 32.05 -37.27 -4.47
C ILE A 614 33.51 -37.42 -3.97
N PRO A 615 34.49 -36.90 -4.70
CA PRO A 615 35.92 -37.12 -4.38
C PRO A 615 36.31 -36.65 -2.96
N ALA A 616 35.70 -35.60 -2.45
CA ALA A 616 35.96 -35.08 -1.10
C ALA A 616 35.69 -36.11 0.03
N LEU A 617 34.83 -37.10 -0.22
CA LEU A 617 34.52 -38.18 0.73
C LEU A 617 35.49 -39.39 0.64
N ALA A 618 36.29 -39.47 -0.42
CA ALA A 618 37.31 -40.50 -0.58
C ALA A 618 38.58 -40.21 0.21
N GLU A 619 38.75 -38.97 0.69
CA GLU A 619 39.92 -38.46 1.41
C GLU A 619 39.66 -38.35 2.90
N GLY A 620 40.13 -39.26 3.69
CA GLY A 620 40.10 -39.18 5.18
C GLY A 620 38.69 -39.28 5.76
N LYS A 621 38.56 -38.86 7.02
CA LYS A 621 37.27 -38.80 7.73
C LYS A 621 36.54 -37.50 7.38
N THR A 622 35.63 -37.55 6.42
CA THR A 622 34.88 -36.39 5.94
C THR A 622 33.38 -36.66 5.99
N LEU A 623 32.61 -35.70 6.51
CA LEU A 623 31.13 -35.67 6.45
C LEU A 623 30.69 -34.45 5.68
N LEU A 624 29.65 -34.65 4.86
CA LEU A 624 28.91 -33.52 4.26
C LEU A 624 27.69 -33.22 5.12
N HIS A 625 27.35 -31.97 5.29
CA HIS A 625 26.17 -31.52 6.02
C HIS A 625 25.28 -30.59 5.18
N ALA A 626 23.98 -30.71 5.35
CA ALA A 626 22.99 -29.79 4.77
C ALA A 626 22.96 -28.49 5.60
N GLY A 627 23.54 -27.45 5.09
CA GLY A 627 23.59 -26.13 5.77
C GLY A 627 24.73 -25.28 5.25
N PRO A 628 24.79 -24.00 5.62
CA PRO A 628 25.89 -23.11 5.27
C PRO A 628 27.20 -23.52 5.96
N PRO A 629 28.35 -23.00 5.55
CA PRO A 629 29.63 -23.29 6.22
C PRO A 629 29.56 -22.97 7.71
N MET A 630 29.90 -23.95 8.57
CA MET A 630 29.87 -23.80 10.03
C MET A 630 30.70 -24.88 10.73
N THR A 631 31.10 -24.58 11.95
CA THR A 631 31.81 -25.55 12.81
C THR A 631 30.80 -26.48 13.51
N TYR A 632 31.32 -27.60 14.05
CA TYR A 632 30.48 -28.56 14.80
C TYR A 632 29.76 -27.89 15.97
N GLU A 633 30.40 -26.94 16.67
CA GLU A 633 29.85 -26.23 17.83
C GLU A 633 28.71 -25.27 17.42
N GLN A 634 28.72 -24.77 16.21
CA GLN A 634 27.69 -23.88 15.67
C GLN A 634 26.44 -24.63 15.16
N MET A 635 26.54 -25.96 15.02
CA MET A 635 25.44 -26.79 14.54
C MET A 635 24.36 -26.96 15.63
N CYS A 636 23.10 -27.03 15.21
CA CYS A 636 21.98 -27.39 16.10
C CYS A 636 22.05 -28.88 16.50
N ASP A 637 21.37 -29.24 17.61
CA ASP A 637 21.43 -30.59 18.17
C ASP A 637 21.06 -31.70 17.18
N PRO A 638 20.02 -31.59 16.32
CA PRO A 638 19.75 -32.60 15.33
C PRO A 638 20.94 -32.88 14.40
N ILE A 639 21.60 -31.82 13.89
CA ILE A 639 22.75 -31.99 12.99
C ILE A 639 23.95 -32.58 13.75
N ARG A 640 24.20 -32.15 14.96
CA ARG A 640 25.24 -32.73 15.83
C ARG A 640 25.02 -34.22 16.06
N GLY A 641 23.76 -34.59 16.36
CA GLY A 641 23.37 -35.99 16.51
C GLY A 641 23.56 -36.82 15.21
N SER A 642 23.19 -36.19 14.06
CA SER A 642 23.38 -36.85 12.75
C SER A 642 24.88 -37.07 12.45
N CYS A 643 25.76 -36.10 12.81
CA CYS A 643 27.20 -36.28 12.67
C CYS A 643 27.73 -37.43 13.54
N VAL A 644 27.24 -37.55 14.76
CA VAL A 644 27.58 -38.66 15.67
C VAL A 644 27.16 -40.00 15.05
N GLY A 645 25.90 -40.11 14.58
CA GLY A 645 25.40 -41.31 13.95
C GLY A 645 26.15 -41.70 12.68
N ALA A 646 26.56 -40.74 11.86
CA ALA A 646 27.41 -40.98 10.69
C ALA A 646 28.82 -41.50 11.07
N ALA A 647 29.44 -40.96 12.12
CA ALA A 647 30.73 -41.43 12.62
C ALA A 647 30.66 -42.86 13.19
N LEU A 648 29.56 -43.24 13.85
CA LEU A 648 29.28 -44.60 14.31
C LEU A 648 29.02 -45.53 13.12
N PHE A 649 28.25 -45.09 12.14
CA PHE A 649 27.99 -45.86 10.92
C PHE A 649 29.28 -46.20 10.15
N GLU A 650 30.17 -45.23 9.99
CA GLU A 650 31.47 -45.39 9.31
C GLU A 650 32.47 -46.19 10.16
N GLY A 651 32.16 -46.47 11.43
CA GLY A 651 33.10 -47.18 12.32
C GLY A 651 34.30 -46.33 12.76
N TRP A 652 34.22 -45.03 12.65
CA TRP A 652 35.30 -44.12 13.09
C TRP A 652 35.33 -43.99 14.60
N ALA A 653 34.18 -44.26 15.28
CA ALA A 653 34.02 -44.33 16.72
C ALA A 653 33.20 -45.55 17.09
N GLN A 654 33.39 -46.04 18.35
CA GLN A 654 32.56 -47.16 18.89
C GLN A 654 31.50 -46.64 19.88
N THR A 655 31.70 -45.45 20.41
CA THR A 655 30.77 -44.83 21.36
C THR A 655 30.42 -43.40 20.94
N GLU A 656 29.32 -42.86 21.50
CA GLU A 656 28.91 -41.48 21.31
C GLU A 656 30.01 -40.50 21.75
N GLU A 657 30.65 -40.75 22.92
CA GLU A 657 31.67 -39.92 23.48
C GLU A 657 32.89 -39.81 22.55
N GLU A 658 33.34 -40.95 21.99
CA GLU A 658 34.41 -40.98 21.00
C GLU A 658 34.04 -40.21 19.74
N ALA A 659 32.83 -40.37 19.21
CA ALA A 659 32.35 -39.67 18.04
C ALA A 659 32.35 -38.15 18.26
N ARG A 660 31.79 -37.67 19.39
CA ARG A 660 31.78 -36.27 19.79
C ARG A 660 33.17 -35.68 19.93
N ALA A 661 34.11 -36.44 20.54
CA ALA A 661 35.50 -36.01 20.68
C ALA A 661 36.21 -35.86 19.33
N LEU A 662 35.99 -36.78 18.39
CA LEU A 662 36.54 -36.68 17.02
C LEU A 662 35.97 -35.49 16.22
N LEU A 663 34.69 -35.20 16.40
CA LEU A 663 34.03 -34.07 15.76
C LEU A 663 34.50 -32.74 16.35
N ALA A 664 34.54 -32.61 17.65
CA ALA A 664 34.96 -31.40 18.33
C ALA A 664 36.45 -31.09 18.14
N SER A 665 37.29 -32.13 17.97
CA SER A 665 38.75 -31.95 17.70
C SER A 665 39.07 -31.60 16.26
N GLY A 666 38.09 -31.59 15.33
CA GLY A 666 38.29 -31.33 13.92
C GLY A 666 38.97 -32.49 13.15
N GLN A 667 39.10 -33.68 13.79
CA GLN A 667 39.65 -34.88 13.13
C GLN A 667 38.68 -35.44 12.06
N ILE A 668 37.39 -35.10 12.20
CA ILE A 668 36.39 -35.31 11.15
C ILE A 668 36.15 -33.97 10.45
N ARG A 669 36.46 -33.90 9.17
CA ARG A 669 36.24 -32.69 8.35
C ARG A 669 34.75 -32.55 8.01
N LEU A 670 34.23 -31.37 8.18
CA LEU A 670 32.85 -31.03 7.86
C LEU A 670 32.83 -30.13 6.63
N ILE A 671 32.04 -30.50 5.62
CA ILE A 671 31.92 -29.78 4.36
C ILE A 671 30.43 -29.57 4.08
N PRO A 672 29.99 -28.34 3.73
CA PRO A 672 28.64 -28.14 3.22
C PRO A 672 28.33 -28.98 1.96
N CYS A 673 27.19 -29.63 1.92
CA CYS A 673 26.76 -30.44 0.78
C CYS A 673 26.87 -29.71 -0.56
N HIS A 674 26.47 -28.43 -0.59
CA HIS A 674 26.44 -27.63 -1.81
C HIS A 674 27.84 -27.33 -2.40
N HIS A 675 28.91 -27.43 -1.61
CA HIS A 675 30.28 -27.28 -2.14
C HIS A 675 30.70 -28.44 -3.06
N VAL A 676 30.04 -29.57 -2.95
CA VAL A 676 30.38 -30.80 -3.68
C VAL A 676 29.18 -31.37 -4.44
N GLN A 677 28.29 -30.54 -4.93
CA GLN A 677 27.11 -30.90 -5.73
C GLN A 677 26.13 -31.85 -4.99
N ALA A 678 26.22 -31.93 -3.66
CA ALA A 678 25.31 -32.74 -2.87
C ALA A 678 24.21 -31.88 -2.23
N VAL A 679 23.12 -32.52 -1.91
CA VAL A 679 22.02 -31.93 -1.12
C VAL A 679 21.51 -32.92 -0.08
N GLY A 680 20.81 -32.40 0.92
CA GLY A 680 20.12 -33.22 1.92
C GLY A 680 19.05 -32.39 2.63
N PRO A 681 18.05 -33.02 3.22
CA PRO A 681 17.08 -32.34 4.07
C PRO A 681 17.79 -31.74 5.29
N MET A 682 17.12 -30.82 5.97
CA MET A 682 17.66 -30.21 7.19
C MET A 682 18.05 -31.32 8.20
N GLY A 683 19.25 -31.23 8.74
CA GLY A 683 19.84 -32.28 9.55
C GLY A 683 20.48 -33.44 8.76
N GLY A 684 20.36 -33.41 7.43
CA GLY A 684 20.93 -34.42 6.56
C GLY A 684 22.46 -34.41 6.57
N ILE A 685 23.04 -35.61 6.73
CA ILE A 685 24.49 -35.84 6.68
C ILE A 685 24.74 -36.90 5.61
N THR A 686 25.86 -36.74 4.89
CA THR A 686 26.37 -37.76 3.93
C THR A 686 27.78 -38.14 4.32
N SER A 687 28.05 -39.45 4.39
CA SER A 687 29.39 -39.99 4.64
C SER A 687 29.83 -40.88 3.48
N ALA A 688 31.07 -41.31 3.49
CA ALA A 688 31.74 -42.02 2.39
C ALA A 688 30.98 -43.27 1.87
N HIS A 689 30.49 -44.10 2.79
CA HIS A 689 29.86 -45.38 2.43
C HIS A 689 28.32 -45.31 2.35
N MET A 690 27.71 -44.15 2.64
CA MET A 690 26.26 -43.99 2.42
C MET A 690 25.96 -44.05 0.91
N PRO A 691 24.90 -44.82 0.51
CA PRO A 691 24.45 -44.82 -0.87
C PRO A 691 23.78 -43.49 -1.22
N VAL A 692 24.14 -42.94 -2.37
CA VAL A 692 23.58 -41.70 -2.90
C VAL A 692 22.97 -41.92 -4.27
N PHE A 693 21.84 -41.28 -4.53
CA PHE A 693 21.28 -41.13 -5.87
C PHE A 693 22.20 -40.20 -6.69
N VAL A 694 22.41 -40.55 -7.95
CA VAL A 694 23.07 -39.75 -8.97
C VAL A 694 21.97 -39.16 -9.87
N VAL A 695 21.64 -37.91 -9.70
CA VAL A 695 20.69 -37.21 -10.56
C VAL A 695 21.50 -36.38 -11.57
N GLU A 696 21.23 -36.55 -12.85
CA GLU A 696 21.86 -35.86 -13.96
C GLU A 696 20.84 -35.02 -14.71
N GLU A 697 21.09 -33.72 -14.82
CA GLU A 697 20.36 -32.88 -15.76
C GLU A 697 21.01 -33.05 -17.13
N THR A 698 20.27 -33.61 -18.09
CA THR A 698 20.82 -34.13 -19.35
C THR A 698 21.05 -33.05 -20.41
N THR A 699 20.50 -31.86 -20.25
CA THR A 699 20.67 -30.78 -21.22
C THR A 699 22.04 -30.09 -21.09
N GLU A 700 22.47 -29.80 -19.87
CA GLU A 700 23.75 -29.15 -19.57
C GLU A 700 24.78 -30.12 -18.95
N GLY A 701 24.35 -31.33 -18.58
CA GLY A 701 25.22 -32.39 -18.03
C GLY A 701 25.55 -32.22 -16.54
N ASN A 702 24.82 -31.37 -15.81
CA ASN A 702 25.03 -31.16 -14.38
C ASN A 702 24.59 -32.37 -13.58
N ARG A 703 25.31 -32.67 -12.50
CA ARG A 703 24.97 -33.75 -11.57
C ARG A 703 24.75 -33.24 -10.16
N ALA A 704 23.79 -33.87 -9.48
CA ALA A 704 23.59 -33.65 -8.05
C ALA A 704 23.42 -34.99 -7.33
N TYR A 705 23.75 -35.00 -6.04
CA TYR A 705 23.83 -36.19 -5.22
C TYR A 705 23.01 -35.99 -3.95
N CYS A 706 22.23 -37.05 -3.56
CA CYS A 706 21.54 -37.05 -2.29
C CYS A 706 21.50 -38.45 -1.68
N THR A 707 21.55 -38.53 -0.35
CA THR A 707 21.32 -39.79 0.38
C THR A 707 19.87 -40.24 0.22
N MET A 708 19.58 -41.51 0.47
CA MET A 708 18.24 -42.05 0.56
C MET A 708 17.55 -41.53 1.84
N ASN A 709 16.26 -41.31 1.74
CA ASN A 709 15.45 -40.86 2.90
C ASN A 709 15.01 -42.08 3.72
N GLU A 710 15.23 -42.03 5.03
CA GLU A 710 14.86 -43.11 5.96
C GLU A 710 13.39 -43.06 6.41
N GLY A 711 12.62 -42.03 6.00
CA GLY A 711 11.26 -41.79 6.46
C GLY A 711 11.19 -40.85 7.68
N ILE A 712 10.10 -40.96 8.44
CA ILE A 712 9.79 -40.15 9.63
C ILE A 712 10.02 -40.99 10.90
N GLY A 713 10.38 -40.33 12.00
CA GLY A 713 10.55 -40.95 13.32
C GLY A 713 11.99 -40.95 13.78
N LYS A 714 12.47 -42.07 14.36
CA LYS A 714 13.86 -42.24 14.79
C LYS A 714 14.77 -42.48 13.59
N VAL A 715 15.23 -41.40 12.97
CA VAL A 715 16.06 -41.42 11.75
C VAL A 715 17.27 -40.51 11.93
N LEU A 716 18.33 -40.79 11.15
CA LEU A 716 19.60 -40.04 11.27
C LEU A 716 19.39 -38.53 11.09
N ARG A 717 18.63 -38.08 10.09
CA ARG A 717 18.39 -36.68 9.80
C ARG A 717 17.73 -35.88 10.93
N PHE A 718 17.09 -36.55 11.89
CA PHE A 718 16.53 -35.92 13.10
C PHE A 718 17.46 -36.06 14.31
N GLY A 719 18.71 -36.44 14.07
CA GLY A 719 19.75 -36.54 15.08
C GLY A 719 19.72 -37.86 15.90
N ALA A 720 18.96 -38.90 15.43
CA ALA A 720 18.96 -40.19 16.09
C ALA A 720 20.16 -41.03 15.64
N TYR A 721 20.82 -41.72 16.57
CA TYR A 721 22.00 -42.55 16.35
C TYR A 721 22.02 -43.84 17.16
N SER A 722 20.82 -44.34 17.55
CA SER A 722 20.71 -45.63 18.22
C SER A 722 21.23 -46.76 17.34
N GLU A 723 21.52 -47.92 17.97
CA GLU A 723 21.95 -49.11 17.25
C GLU A 723 21.00 -49.51 16.12
N GLU A 724 19.68 -49.37 16.33
CA GLU A 724 18.64 -49.57 15.32
C GLU A 724 18.86 -48.67 14.09
N VAL A 725 19.13 -47.38 14.31
CA VAL A 725 19.37 -46.43 13.22
C VAL A 725 20.65 -46.80 12.46
N VAL A 726 21.72 -47.06 13.16
CA VAL A 726 23.01 -47.46 12.53
C VAL A 726 22.87 -48.76 11.76
N ASN A 727 22.12 -49.75 12.27
CA ASN A 727 21.89 -51.00 11.57
C ASN A 727 21.02 -50.81 10.33
N ARG A 728 20.01 -49.94 10.38
CA ARG A 728 19.23 -49.56 9.19
C ARG A 728 20.09 -48.90 8.12
N LEU A 729 20.99 -47.97 8.49
CA LEU A 729 21.93 -47.34 7.55
C LEU A 729 22.87 -48.41 6.93
N LYS A 730 23.35 -49.40 7.69
CA LYS A 730 24.13 -50.49 7.16
C LYS A 730 23.33 -51.33 6.18
N TRP A 731 22.06 -51.66 6.49
CA TRP A 731 21.16 -52.38 5.56
C TRP A 731 20.93 -51.53 4.28
N MET A 732 20.74 -50.22 4.42
CA MET A 732 20.62 -49.34 3.25
C MET A 732 21.89 -49.34 2.39
N ARG A 733 23.08 -49.42 3.01
CA ARG A 733 24.37 -49.53 2.32
C ARG A 733 24.54 -50.88 1.61
N ASP A 734 24.18 -51.97 2.32
CA ASP A 734 24.54 -53.33 1.87
C ASP A 734 23.47 -53.96 0.99
N VAL A 735 22.19 -53.55 1.11
CA VAL A 735 21.05 -54.16 0.40
C VAL A 735 20.29 -53.14 -0.45
N LEU A 736 19.72 -52.11 0.16
CA LEU A 736 18.81 -51.18 -0.54
C LEU A 736 19.52 -50.39 -1.66
N GLY A 737 20.67 -49.79 -1.37
CA GLY A 737 21.45 -49.00 -2.35
C GLY A 737 21.89 -49.84 -3.56
N PRO A 738 22.53 -50.98 -3.34
CA PRO A 738 22.92 -51.88 -4.44
C PRO A 738 21.73 -52.38 -5.28
N ALA A 739 20.60 -52.69 -4.64
CA ALA A 739 19.38 -53.10 -5.33
C ALA A 739 18.80 -52.02 -6.22
N LEU A 740 18.67 -50.79 -5.69
CA LEU A 740 18.20 -49.64 -6.46
C LEU A 740 19.15 -49.28 -7.60
N GLY A 741 20.46 -49.23 -7.35
CA GLY A 741 21.46 -48.97 -8.39
C GLY A 741 21.41 -50.01 -9.51
N ALA A 742 21.33 -51.29 -9.17
CA ALA A 742 21.19 -52.36 -10.16
C ALA A 742 19.88 -52.28 -10.95
N ALA A 743 18.77 -51.92 -10.29
CA ALA A 743 17.47 -51.73 -10.95
C ALA A 743 17.50 -50.54 -11.93
N ILE A 744 18.03 -49.39 -11.52
CA ILE A 744 18.11 -48.20 -12.36
C ILE A 744 19.05 -48.41 -13.56
N ARG A 745 20.18 -49.07 -13.40
CA ARG A 745 21.08 -49.39 -14.50
C ARG A 745 20.46 -50.32 -15.55
N GLN A 746 19.36 -51.03 -15.27
CA GLN A 746 18.59 -51.76 -16.28
C GLN A 746 17.73 -50.83 -17.17
N MET A 747 17.62 -49.56 -16.84
CA MET A 747 16.90 -48.57 -17.62
C MET A 747 17.87 -47.79 -18.50
N PRO A 748 17.94 -48.03 -19.81
CA PRO A 748 18.99 -47.46 -20.67
C PRO A 748 19.08 -45.93 -20.63
N ASP A 749 17.93 -45.26 -20.56
CA ASP A 749 17.84 -43.80 -20.52
C ASP A 749 17.83 -43.26 -19.09
N GLY A 750 17.96 -44.11 -18.07
CA GLY A 750 17.73 -43.79 -16.67
C GLY A 750 16.24 -43.58 -16.34
N LEU A 751 15.95 -43.09 -15.14
CA LEU A 751 14.58 -42.85 -14.68
C LEU A 751 14.24 -41.35 -14.78
N PRO A 752 13.34 -40.92 -15.70
CA PRO A 752 12.98 -39.54 -15.90
C PRO A 752 12.23 -38.95 -14.69
N VAL A 753 12.81 -37.94 -14.04
CA VAL A 753 12.22 -37.35 -12.82
C VAL A 753 10.99 -36.50 -13.14
N ASN A 754 11.01 -35.68 -14.20
CA ASN A 754 9.89 -34.85 -14.59
C ASN A 754 8.60 -35.64 -14.81
N ALA A 755 8.70 -36.87 -15.33
CA ALA A 755 7.53 -37.75 -15.51
C ALA A 755 6.94 -38.24 -14.17
N ILE A 756 7.78 -38.46 -13.17
CA ILE A 756 7.35 -38.83 -11.81
C ILE A 756 6.67 -37.61 -11.16
N LEU A 757 7.32 -36.43 -11.22
CA LEU A 757 6.81 -35.20 -10.64
C LEU A 757 5.45 -34.80 -11.23
N ALA A 758 5.31 -34.81 -12.56
CA ALA A 758 4.05 -34.50 -13.24
C ALA A 758 2.90 -35.43 -12.80
N LYS A 759 3.15 -36.76 -12.70
CA LYS A 759 2.16 -37.72 -12.20
C LYS A 759 1.81 -37.47 -10.74
N ALA A 760 2.80 -37.21 -9.90
CA ALA A 760 2.62 -36.99 -8.47
C ALA A 760 1.83 -35.69 -8.18
N ILE A 761 2.12 -34.60 -8.92
CA ILE A 761 1.33 -33.35 -8.86
C ILE A 761 -0.14 -33.63 -9.22
N ALA A 762 -0.37 -34.36 -10.32
CA ALA A 762 -1.74 -34.74 -10.73
C ALA A 762 -2.47 -35.61 -9.69
N MET A 763 -1.72 -36.32 -8.81
CA MET A 763 -2.24 -37.08 -7.68
C MET A 763 -2.38 -36.27 -6.38
N GLY A 764 -2.04 -34.98 -6.38
CA GLY A 764 -2.17 -34.07 -5.24
C GLY A 764 -0.96 -33.96 -4.33
N ASP A 765 0.24 -34.40 -4.76
CA ASP A 765 1.48 -34.09 -4.03
C ASP A 765 1.80 -32.58 -4.12
N GLU A 766 2.28 -32.02 -3.02
CA GLU A 766 2.73 -30.62 -2.91
C GLU A 766 4.26 -30.50 -2.78
N PHE A 767 4.97 -31.62 -2.71
CA PHE A 767 6.44 -31.79 -2.62
C PHE A 767 7.16 -31.14 -1.44
N HIS A 768 6.44 -30.46 -0.57
CA HIS A 768 7.01 -29.82 0.62
C HIS A 768 7.15 -30.81 1.78
N GLN A 769 6.04 -31.30 2.31
CA GLN A 769 6.01 -32.29 3.40
C GLN A 769 5.46 -33.64 2.95
N ARG A 770 4.74 -33.65 1.84
CA ARG A 770 4.13 -34.88 1.27
C ARG A 770 4.86 -35.19 -0.02
N ASN A 771 5.44 -36.34 -0.06
CA ASN A 771 6.02 -36.93 -1.27
C ASN A 771 5.48 -38.35 -1.46
N ILE A 772 4.26 -38.59 -0.97
CA ILE A 772 3.64 -39.92 -0.95
C ILE A 772 3.40 -40.40 -2.37
N ALA A 773 2.75 -39.58 -3.20
CA ALA A 773 2.47 -39.93 -4.57
C ALA A 773 3.75 -40.09 -5.39
N ALA A 774 4.74 -39.20 -5.21
CA ALA A 774 6.03 -39.33 -5.87
C ALA A 774 6.77 -40.60 -5.46
N SER A 775 6.77 -40.97 -4.17
CA SER A 775 7.35 -42.23 -3.66
C SER A 775 6.66 -43.48 -4.23
N LEU A 776 5.32 -43.44 -4.33
CA LEU A 776 4.54 -44.54 -4.94
C LEU A 776 4.80 -44.65 -6.46
N VAL A 777 4.87 -43.54 -7.18
CA VAL A 777 5.21 -43.54 -8.61
C VAL A 777 6.63 -44.03 -8.82
N PHE A 778 7.58 -43.61 -8.00
CA PHE A 778 8.96 -44.10 -8.04
C PHE A 778 9.00 -45.65 -7.82
N LEU A 779 8.35 -46.11 -6.76
CA LEU A 779 8.22 -47.57 -6.47
C LEU A 779 7.65 -48.30 -7.68
N LYS A 780 6.57 -47.81 -8.29
CA LYS A 780 5.96 -48.42 -9.47
C LYS A 780 6.94 -48.58 -10.64
N GLU A 781 7.79 -47.59 -10.86
CA GLU A 781 8.77 -47.63 -11.96
C GLU A 781 9.94 -48.57 -11.64
N VAL A 782 10.42 -48.64 -10.38
CA VAL A 782 11.62 -49.44 -10.03
C VAL A 782 11.29 -50.89 -9.62
N ALA A 783 10.13 -51.18 -9.05
CA ALA A 783 9.77 -52.52 -8.56
C ALA A 783 9.85 -53.61 -9.63
N PRO A 784 9.40 -53.44 -10.90
CA PRO A 784 9.54 -54.43 -11.95
C PRO A 784 10.99 -54.78 -12.24
N GLN A 785 11.92 -53.85 -12.05
CA GLN A 785 13.34 -54.05 -12.25
C GLN A 785 13.96 -54.76 -11.04
N ILE A 786 13.57 -54.39 -9.81
CA ILE A 786 14.06 -55.01 -8.58
C ILE A 786 13.72 -56.51 -8.57
N VAL A 787 12.48 -56.90 -8.92
CA VAL A 787 12.04 -58.28 -8.97
C VAL A 787 12.83 -59.14 -9.98
N ARG A 788 13.44 -58.53 -10.98
CA ARG A 788 14.27 -59.22 -11.99
C ARG A 788 15.73 -59.43 -11.55
N LEU A 789 16.13 -58.77 -10.45
CA LEU A 789 17.51 -58.89 -9.95
C LEU A 789 17.71 -60.25 -9.28
N PRO A 790 18.94 -60.80 -9.35
CA PRO A 790 19.29 -62.05 -8.67
C PRO A 790 19.51 -61.83 -7.17
N LEU A 791 18.49 -61.27 -6.50
CA LEU A 791 18.50 -61.00 -5.06
C LEU A 791 17.84 -62.19 -4.32
N PRO A 792 18.23 -62.46 -3.05
CA PRO A 792 17.46 -63.33 -2.17
C PRO A 792 16.00 -62.82 -2.07
N GLU A 793 15.04 -63.74 -2.06
CA GLU A 793 13.61 -63.41 -1.99
C GLU A 793 13.28 -62.50 -0.80
N GLN A 794 13.92 -62.75 0.35
CA GLN A 794 13.79 -61.94 1.55
C GLN A 794 14.25 -60.52 1.30
N ASP A 795 15.43 -60.29 0.72
CA ASP A 795 15.98 -58.97 0.43
C ASP A 795 15.10 -58.21 -0.57
N CYS A 796 14.61 -58.87 -1.60
CA CYS A 796 13.69 -58.31 -2.59
C CYS A 796 12.39 -57.83 -1.91
N GLY A 797 11.82 -58.67 -1.03
CA GLY A 797 10.61 -58.32 -0.27
C GLY A 797 10.83 -57.19 0.71
N GLU A 798 12.00 -57.12 1.39
CA GLU A 798 12.32 -56.05 2.33
C GLU A 798 12.53 -54.72 1.61
N VAL A 799 13.21 -54.69 0.47
CA VAL A 799 13.42 -53.50 -0.35
C VAL A 799 12.09 -52.90 -0.81
N ILE A 800 11.20 -53.73 -1.38
CA ILE A 800 9.89 -53.30 -1.88
C ILE A 800 9.04 -52.76 -0.72
N ARG A 801 9.03 -53.47 0.42
CA ARG A 801 8.28 -53.03 1.61
C ARG A 801 8.79 -51.71 2.16
N PHE A 802 10.11 -51.54 2.27
CA PHE A 802 10.70 -50.30 2.74
C PHE A 802 10.30 -49.12 1.85
N LEU A 803 10.34 -49.26 0.53
CA LEU A 803 9.91 -48.24 -0.41
C LEU A 803 8.41 -47.92 -0.32
N ALA A 804 7.59 -48.98 -0.07
CA ALA A 804 6.14 -48.79 0.08
C ALA A 804 5.75 -48.10 1.39
N ASP A 805 6.49 -48.36 2.46
CA ASP A 805 6.20 -47.84 3.81
C ASP A 805 6.84 -46.46 4.07
N THR A 806 7.72 -45.97 3.19
CA THR A 806 8.46 -44.72 3.37
C THR A 806 7.85 -43.58 2.55
N ASP A 807 6.83 -42.95 3.10
CA ASP A 807 6.06 -41.87 2.44
C ASP A 807 6.89 -40.72 1.87
N GLN A 808 8.00 -40.35 2.50
CA GLN A 808 8.87 -39.26 2.09
C GLN A 808 10.14 -39.73 1.35
N PHE A 809 10.17 -40.96 0.83
CA PHE A 809 11.37 -41.52 0.20
C PHE A 809 11.89 -40.62 -0.94
N PHE A 810 10.99 -40.10 -1.74
CA PHE A 810 11.34 -39.29 -2.92
C PHE A 810 11.80 -37.83 -2.58
N LEU A 811 11.62 -37.35 -1.36
CA LEU A 811 11.98 -35.99 -0.95
C LEU A 811 13.44 -35.60 -1.30
N ASN A 812 14.40 -36.45 -0.93
CA ASN A 812 15.81 -36.16 -1.20
C ASN A 812 16.11 -36.15 -2.70
N VAL A 813 15.47 -37.00 -3.47
CA VAL A 813 15.61 -37.08 -4.94
C VAL A 813 15.06 -35.79 -5.57
N MET A 814 13.91 -35.30 -5.11
CA MET A 814 13.34 -34.04 -5.58
C MET A 814 14.31 -32.87 -5.30
N MET A 815 14.91 -32.80 -4.11
CA MET A 815 15.92 -31.79 -3.78
C MET A 815 17.16 -31.90 -4.68
N ALA A 816 17.67 -33.12 -4.96
CA ALA A 816 18.79 -33.30 -5.87
C ALA A 816 18.44 -32.90 -7.32
N THR A 817 17.20 -33.15 -7.71
CA THR A 817 16.66 -32.72 -9.01
C THR A 817 16.70 -31.20 -9.12
N GLY A 818 16.14 -30.51 -8.14
CA GLY A 818 16.15 -29.02 -8.08
C GLY A 818 17.58 -28.49 -8.14
N LYS A 819 18.52 -29.11 -7.40
CA LYS A 819 19.94 -28.68 -7.45
C LYS A 819 20.55 -28.88 -8.84
N ALA A 820 20.35 -30.01 -9.48
CA ALA A 820 20.91 -30.29 -10.82
C ALA A 820 20.36 -29.28 -11.86
N VAL A 821 19.05 -28.98 -11.80
CA VAL A 821 18.38 -28.02 -12.67
C VAL A 821 18.90 -26.59 -12.42
N MET A 822 18.94 -26.17 -11.15
CA MET A 822 19.38 -24.81 -10.80
C MET A 822 20.88 -24.60 -11.02
N ASP A 823 21.69 -25.63 -10.95
CA ASP A 823 23.12 -25.53 -11.29
C ASP A 823 23.35 -25.30 -12.80
N ALA A 824 22.42 -25.67 -13.67
CA ALA A 824 22.46 -25.32 -15.09
C ALA A 824 22.38 -23.80 -15.31
N ALA A 825 21.64 -23.11 -14.47
CA ALA A 825 21.40 -21.67 -14.56
C ALA A 825 22.42 -20.82 -13.77
N ARG A 826 23.25 -21.42 -12.88
CA ARG A 826 24.12 -20.66 -11.96
C ARG A 826 25.18 -19.80 -12.66
N THR A 827 25.55 -20.14 -13.90
CA THR A 827 26.59 -19.49 -14.69
C THR A 827 26.08 -18.35 -15.56
N VAL A 828 24.77 -18.13 -15.62
CA VAL A 828 24.18 -17.00 -16.35
C VAL A 828 24.61 -15.72 -15.65
N GLN A 829 25.26 -14.81 -16.38
CA GLN A 829 25.75 -13.54 -15.85
C GLN A 829 24.58 -12.57 -15.62
N GLU A 830 24.74 -11.66 -14.65
CA GLU A 830 23.80 -10.57 -14.36
C GLU A 830 22.41 -10.99 -13.93
N GLY A 831 22.15 -12.28 -13.72
CA GLY A 831 20.86 -12.76 -13.26
C GLY A 831 20.62 -12.49 -11.77
N THR A 832 19.34 -12.42 -11.38
CA THR A 832 18.90 -12.19 -9.99
C THR A 832 18.20 -13.40 -9.37
N VAL A 833 18.04 -14.50 -10.12
CA VAL A 833 17.35 -15.70 -9.66
C VAL A 833 18.17 -16.42 -8.59
N VAL A 834 17.54 -16.77 -7.47
CA VAL A 834 18.18 -17.60 -6.43
C VAL A 834 18.34 -19.03 -6.93
N THR A 835 19.57 -19.47 -7.16
CA THR A 835 19.88 -20.79 -7.73
C THR A 835 20.09 -21.89 -6.68
N ALA A 836 20.32 -21.55 -5.42
CA ALA A 836 20.33 -22.49 -4.31
C ALA A 836 20.10 -21.76 -2.99
N MET A 837 19.51 -22.49 -2.05
CA MET A 837 19.42 -22.05 -0.66
C MET A 837 19.80 -23.20 0.27
N CYS A 838 20.48 -22.89 1.36
CA CYS A 838 20.75 -23.83 2.43
C CYS A 838 20.40 -23.20 3.78
N ARG A 839 19.99 -24.01 4.73
CA ARG A 839 19.63 -23.56 6.06
C ARG A 839 20.02 -24.58 7.13
N ASN A 840 20.31 -24.01 8.28
CA ASN A 840 20.57 -24.77 9.48
C ASN A 840 20.03 -23.92 10.65
N GLY A 841 19.55 -24.50 11.70
CA GLY A 841 18.79 -23.90 12.78
C GLY A 841 19.02 -22.43 13.14
N HIS A 842 20.25 -21.91 12.94
CA HIS A 842 20.63 -20.54 13.32
C HIS A 842 21.08 -19.65 12.16
N SER A 843 21.31 -20.21 10.99
CA SER A 843 21.81 -19.49 9.83
C SER A 843 21.26 -20.02 8.53
N PHE A 844 21.22 -19.18 7.51
CA PHE A 844 20.89 -19.52 6.13
C PHE A 844 21.96 -19.02 5.16
N GLY A 845 21.98 -19.60 3.96
CA GLY A 845 22.78 -19.14 2.85
C GLY A 845 22.01 -19.22 1.55
N ILE A 846 22.20 -18.27 0.67
CA ILE A 846 21.65 -18.23 -0.68
C ILE A 846 22.78 -18.09 -1.70
N ARG A 847 22.57 -18.62 -2.91
CA ARG A 847 23.41 -18.42 -4.08
C ARG A 847 22.55 -17.90 -5.23
N ILE A 848 23.05 -16.90 -5.92
CA ILE A 848 22.34 -16.19 -6.98
C ILE A 848 23.01 -16.48 -8.33
N SER A 849 22.25 -16.53 -9.43
CA SER A 849 22.78 -16.68 -10.78
C SER A 849 23.76 -15.55 -11.10
N GLY A 850 24.80 -15.87 -11.85
CA GLY A 850 25.88 -14.91 -12.18
C GLY A 850 26.88 -14.62 -11.07
N MET A 851 26.63 -15.05 -9.84
CA MET A 851 27.54 -14.89 -8.70
C MET A 851 28.47 -16.10 -8.50
N GLY A 852 28.49 -17.02 -9.44
CA GLY A 852 29.31 -18.23 -9.41
C GLY A 852 29.00 -19.12 -8.19
N ASP A 853 30.03 -19.49 -7.44
CA ASP A 853 29.90 -20.28 -6.21
C ASP A 853 29.87 -19.41 -4.93
N THR A 854 29.62 -18.10 -5.08
CA THR A 854 29.48 -17.18 -3.95
C THR A 854 28.18 -17.45 -3.19
N TRP A 855 28.31 -17.61 -1.87
CA TRP A 855 27.18 -17.80 -0.96
C TRP A 855 27.05 -16.60 -0.04
N PHE A 856 25.87 -16.03 -0.01
CA PHE A 856 25.48 -14.98 0.95
C PHE A 856 24.85 -15.64 2.17
N THR A 857 25.42 -15.43 3.36
CA THR A 857 24.98 -16.06 4.60
C THR A 857 24.50 -15.03 5.60
N GLY A 858 23.49 -15.39 6.38
CA GLY A 858 22.93 -14.53 7.41
C GLY A 858 22.31 -15.31 8.57
N PRO A 859 21.97 -14.64 9.67
CA PRO A 859 21.24 -15.25 10.79
C PRO A 859 19.78 -15.52 10.42
N VAL A 860 19.20 -16.56 11.00
CA VAL A 860 17.76 -16.80 10.95
C VAL A 860 17.07 -15.94 12.00
N ASN A 861 16.18 -15.07 11.56
CA ASN A 861 15.55 -14.03 12.41
C ASN A 861 14.39 -14.51 13.30
N THR A 862 13.98 -15.77 13.23
CA THR A 862 12.85 -16.27 14.02
C THR A 862 13.28 -17.38 14.97
N PRO A 863 12.94 -17.31 16.27
CA PRO A 863 13.22 -18.37 17.24
C PRO A 863 12.59 -19.72 16.84
N ASP A 864 11.42 -19.69 16.25
CA ASP A 864 10.66 -20.87 15.77
C ASP A 864 11.04 -21.30 14.36
N GLY A 865 11.96 -20.60 13.73
CA GLY A 865 12.43 -20.85 12.39
C GLY A 865 13.07 -22.21 12.12
N LEU A 866 13.22 -23.03 13.13
CA LEU A 866 13.76 -24.39 13.07
C LEU A 866 12.88 -25.34 12.26
N TYR A 867 11.57 -25.13 12.19
CA TYR A 867 10.62 -26.11 11.62
C TYR A 867 10.15 -25.79 10.20
N PHE A 868 10.16 -24.54 9.80
CA PHE A 868 9.47 -24.13 8.56
C PHE A 868 10.36 -23.87 7.36
N ALA A 869 11.61 -23.63 7.51
CA ALA A 869 12.41 -23.11 6.41
C ALA A 869 13.34 -24.11 5.72
N GLY A 870 13.37 -25.35 6.13
CA GLY A 870 14.11 -26.41 5.41
C GLY A 870 13.39 -26.91 4.16
N TYR A 871 12.13 -26.61 4.02
CA TYR A 871 11.24 -27.19 3.03
C TYR A 871 10.60 -26.19 2.06
N ASP A 872 10.61 -24.91 2.37
CA ASP A 872 10.04 -23.84 1.52
C ASP A 872 10.89 -23.46 0.31
N LEU A 873 11.71 -24.38 -0.15
CA LEU A 873 12.38 -24.33 -1.43
C LEU A 873 11.56 -25.02 -2.53
N SER A 874 10.27 -24.96 -2.46
CA SER A 874 9.49 -25.10 -3.68
C SER A 874 9.82 -23.90 -4.57
N LEU A 875 10.11 -24.13 -5.82
CA LEU A 875 10.34 -23.14 -6.87
C LEU A 875 9.23 -22.08 -6.97
N ILE A 876 8.13 -22.25 -6.24
CA ILE A 876 6.94 -21.39 -6.20
C ILE A 876 7.11 -20.19 -5.26
N HIS A 877 7.97 -20.25 -4.24
CA HIS A 877 8.20 -19.14 -3.29
C HIS A 877 9.46 -18.31 -3.56
N ILE A 878 10.17 -18.58 -4.63
CA ILE A 878 11.35 -17.79 -5.03
C ILE A 878 10.95 -16.51 -5.79
N SER A 879 9.72 -16.40 -6.24
CA SER A 879 9.19 -15.25 -6.99
C SER A 879 8.56 -14.16 -6.12
N GLU A 880 8.49 -14.33 -4.79
CA GLU A 880 8.06 -13.26 -3.89
C GLU A 880 9.29 -12.63 -3.22
N PRO A 881 9.53 -11.31 -3.41
CA PRO A 881 10.64 -10.57 -2.82
C PRO A 881 10.53 -10.47 -1.28
#